data_dd91ef7b1d3cde60dcc0c93cb911e50b
#
_entry.id   dd91ef7b1d3cde60dcc0c93cb911e50b
#
_cell.length_a   1.000
_cell.length_b   1.000
_cell.length_c   1.000
_cell.angle_alpha   90.00
_cell.angle_beta   90.00
_cell.angle_gamma   90.00
#
_symmetry.space_group_name_H-M   'P 1'
#
loop_
_entity.id
_entity.type
_entity.pdbx_description
1 polymer ?
#
loop_
_entity_poly.entity_id
_entity_poly.type
_entity_poly.pdbx_seq_one_letter_code
_entity_poly.pdbx_strand_id
1 'polypeptide(L)'
;MKTIIPSNNNLVAALLLFFSLLLCSAICQAQAPAAAATNQLDSTNYICVQAGPYSKIWQKSLLSTNTSGDVTTNEQSYEELGTGISYLSNGQYVDAVEEVESAPGGAQAIQGRHQVQWALNANTPGGAVTVNTSDGKQLVSAVFGLAYFDTASGSNAPIGQLKDCNGSIVAPNQVLYAGAFSNITADVLYTYTKAGLSQNIVLRQAPPPPSSYGLSDASTILQIYTAFFTPLQPQITAVTNGKAVDDQVLDFGDMKMGPGQAFFLNGQNEPITEGIVQKQWVHVNNATYLVESIHYESISNQIQQLPHASNLKPGRGALRRLAFLDPLRTGPALPTTAARPMKLVRLQTASPRLVMDYALLSSSTNLTLQGDTTYLLTSLVNITGTAFLEGGTGVKYTNGGTAQLTATNIVCLTGPYSPGVFTRMNDNTVGSVITGSTGAPAQSAISYLDFGSLGTNSLLLRNLRFSYANDAIFGSITSLGANSIEIWDCQFVNCADALWASSVSYTGSGGFPIALYNVLLTGCGNGVGSDNSGSSYLSISAINVTADHAATFQTGTSNACSATNSLFTSVTNLSGVSLASCYTNSGSAGIYQIVGAGGYYLAAGSPYRDAGTASIPAALLADLQTATTYPPVVIPAGWFTNDYTFFPQAQRDTDTLDLGYHYCPFDYAIAIALSNVTVTVLPGTALAAYGTTYDYGVYLYTNGVFNCAGTATNPNYLVQYNTVQEQSNNNWTNGITTFFTPDLLDNSSANFAFTDWSALSDAQEIAGGGAACPFALQNCQFYTGNLTGNGPVIIATNCLFQRANFTVTDRTTGNSSQTFYNNLFWEGELSVTHHNTGSYTFRDNLFIQTSNTLTGSINYCSNNAYVTTNFGVLSPTNSDVFLTNSPAFETGALGQYYYPATQTNLIHEGSQSAPAAGLYHYTVTTNNIIEGANIVSIGFHYVAVGSNGLPLDTNGDGTPDYLEDAIGNGLVNSGEIDWQAAGDMGLTVIITQPVNNSTIP
;
A
#
# COMPACT_ATOMS: atom_id res chain seq x y z
N MET A 1 -13.92 77.48 30.35
CA MET A 1 -13.10 77.02 29.19
C MET A 1 -11.79 76.51 29.71
N LYS A 2 -11.66 75.19 29.82
CA LYS A 2 -10.39 74.50 29.97
C LYS A 2 -10.59 73.13 29.29
N THR A 3 -9.94 72.94 28.18
CA THR A 3 -9.86 71.80 27.36
C THR A 3 -9.02 70.74 28.08
N ILE A 4 -9.57 69.55 28.35
CA ILE A 4 -8.82 68.42 28.89
C ILE A 4 -8.49 67.55 27.71
N ILE A 5 -7.23 67.29 27.43
CA ILE A 5 -6.66 66.35 26.49
C ILE A 5 -6.60 65.03 27.22
N PRO A 6 -7.18 63.93 26.72
CA PRO A 6 -6.97 62.62 27.32
C PRO A 6 -5.61 62.05 26.89
N SER A 7 -4.91 61.47 27.83
CA SER A 7 -3.59 60.85 27.67
C SER A 7 -3.58 59.60 26.79
N ASN A 8 -2.59 59.57 25.92
CA ASN A 8 -2.40 58.58 24.83
C ASN A 8 -1.87 57.17 25.27
N ASN A 9 -2.31 56.63 26.42
CA ASN A 9 -1.78 55.36 26.92
C ASN A 9 -2.60 54.13 26.43
N ASN A 10 -3.79 54.34 25.85
CA ASN A 10 -4.57 53.21 25.32
C ASN A 10 -4.28 52.88 23.84
N LEU A 11 -3.61 53.75 23.12
CA LEU A 11 -3.24 53.50 21.72
C LEU A 11 -2.01 52.63 21.59
N VAL A 12 -1.08 52.69 22.54
CA VAL A 12 0.11 51.85 22.57
C VAL A 12 -0.23 50.41 23.00
N ALA A 13 -1.16 50.25 23.93
CA ALA A 13 -1.64 48.91 24.32
C ALA A 13 -2.45 48.21 23.20
N ALA A 14 -3.25 48.97 22.46
CA ALA A 14 -4.01 48.44 21.31
C ALA A 14 -3.05 48.09 20.12
N LEU A 15 -1.98 48.89 19.90
CA LEU A 15 -0.98 48.57 18.87
C LEU A 15 -0.11 47.37 19.25
N LEU A 16 0.25 47.19 20.53
CA LEU A 16 1.00 46.03 21.00
C LEU A 16 0.16 44.73 21.01
N LEU A 17 -1.17 44.80 21.28
CA LEU A 17 -2.07 43.65 21.09
C LEU A 17 -2.27 43.32 19.61
N PHE A 18 -2.33 44.32 18.73
CA PHE A 18 -2.45 44.08 17.29
C PHE A 18 -1.17 43.52 16.70
N PHE A 19 0.02 43.94 17.19
CA PHE A 19 1.28 43.36 16.78
C PHE A 19 1.57 42.00 17.40
N SER A 20 1.09 41.69 18.60
CA SER A 20 1.18 40.33 19.19
C SER A 20 0.19 39.34 18.54
N LEU A 21 -0.98 39.78 18.13
CA LEU A 21 -1.90 38.98 17.32
C LEU A 21 -1.37 38.76 15.88
N LEU A 22 -0.66 39.69 15.29
CA LEU A 22 0.00 39.53 13.99
C LEU A 22 1.29 38.69 14.09
N LEU A 23 2.00 38.65 15.22
CA LEU A 23 3.12 37.75 15.40
C LEU A 23 2.69 36.32 15.82
N CYS A 24 1.58 36.18 16.54
CA CYS A 24 1.02 34.84 16.82
C CYS A 24 0.39 34.17 15.57
N SER A 25 -0.18 34.97 14.65
CA SER A 25 -0.68 34.48 13.38
C SER A 25 0.45 34.14 12.37
N ALA A 26 1.68 34.58 12.62
CA ALA A 26 2.83 34.27 11.75
C ALA A 26 3.62 33.02 12.19
N ILE A 27 3.28 32.42 13.35
CA ILE A 27 3.96 31.20 13.85
C ILE A 27 3.01 29.98 13.80
N CYS A 28 1.72 30.19 13.53
CA CYS A 28 0.73 29.09 13.32
C CYS A 28 0.10 29.15 11.92
N GLN A 29 0.91 29.45 10.91
CA GLN A 29 0.57 29.08 9.54
C GLN A 29 1.28 27.75 9.22
N ALA A 30 0.79 26.66 9.82
CA ALA A 30 0.49 25.50 9.03
C ALA A 30 -0.37 26.04 7.87
N GLN A 31 0.12 25.89 6.68
CA GLN A 31 -0.38 26.43 5.44
C GLN A 31 -1.91 26.30 5.37
N ALA A 32 -2.63 27.40 5.56
CA ALA A 32 -3.99 27.42 5.10
C ALA A 32 -3.94 27.14 3.59
N PRO A 33 -4.73 26.20 3.06
CA PRO A 33 -4.84 26.05 1.62
C PRO A 33 -5.09 27.44 1.04
N ALA A 34 -4.44 27.74 -0.06
CA ALA A 34 -4.66 29.00 -0.79
C ALA A 34 -6.16 29.17 -0.85
N ALA A 35 -6.69 30.31 -0.40
CA ALA A 35 -8.10 30.54 -0.27
C ALA A 35 -8.79 30.02 -1.51
N ALA A 36 -9.35 28.83 -1.41
CA ALA A 36 -10.19 28.26 -2.45
C ALA A 36 -11.24 29.31 -2.72
N ALA A 37 -11.35 29.71 -3.96
CA ALA A 37 -12.36 30.68 -4.36
C ALA A 37 -13.68 30.16 -3.80
N THR A 38 -14.14 30.78 -2.74
CA THR A 38 -15.44 30.53 -2.14
C THR A 38 -16.46 30.85 -3.19
N ASN A 39 -16.94 29.85 -3.91
CA ASN A 39 -18.18 29.82 -4.69
C ASN A 39 -18.15 28.78 -5.84
N GLN A 40 -17.49 27.64 -5.68
CA GLN A 40 -17.69 26.56 -6.62
C GLN A 40 -18.31 25.37 -5.89
N LEU A 41 -19.63 25.44 -5.74
CA LEU A 41 -20.47 24.40 -5.12
C LEU A 41 -20.62 23.13 -5.97
N ASP A 42 -20.15 23.16 -7.23
CA ASP A 42 -20.16 22.00 -8.12
C ASP A 42 -18.91 22.03 -9.00
N SER A 43 -17.94 21.19 -8.65
CA SER A 43 -16.73 20.98 -9.44
C SER A 43 -16.84 19.65 -10.17
N THR A 44 -17.07 19.70 -11.47
CA THR A 44 -17.02 18.51 -12.33
C THR A 44 -15.60 17.96 -12.50
N ASN A 45 -14.58 18.74 -12.12
CA ASN A 45 -13.17 18.39 -12.22
C ASN A 45 -12.51 18.33 -10.84
N TYR A 46 -11.55 17.43 -10.68
CA TYR A 46 -10.68 17.43 -9.51
C TYR A 46 -9.78 18.66 -9.47
N ILE A 47 -9.63 19.25 -8.30
CA ILE A 47 -8.67 20.34 -8.01
C ILE A 47 -7.62 19.82 -7.03
N CYS A 48 -6.36 20.26 -7.19
CA CYS A 48 -5.31 19.95 -6.24
C CYS A 48 -5.51 20.85 -4.99
N VAL A 49 -5.86 20.25 -3.87
CA VAL A 49 -6.11 20.98 -2.61
C VAL A 49 -4.88 21.03 -1.71
N GLN A 50 -3.97 20.08 -1.87
CA GLN A 50 -2.71 20.02 -1.14
C GLN A 50 -1.61 19.47 -2.04
N ALA A 51 -0.41 20.03 -1.96
CA ALA A 51 0.77 19.53 -2.67
C ALA A 51 1.95 19.43 -1.71
N GLY A 52 2.72 18.36 -1.84
CA GLY A 52 3.94 18.08 -1.12
C GLY A 52 5.04 17.56 -2.05
N PRO A 53 6.24 17.27 -1.54
CA PRO A 53 7.35 16.82 -2.39
C PRO A 53 7.15 15.43 -2.98
N TYR A 54 6.29 14.61 -2.39
CA TYR A 54 6.05 13.22 -2.78
C TYR A 54 4.59 12.92 -3.10
N SER A 55 3.66 13.83 -2.70
CA SER A 55 2.24 13.61 -2.91
C SER A 55 1.47 14.88 -3.23
N LYS A 56 0.28 14.70 -3.85
CA LYS A 56 -0.73 15.74 -4.08
C LYS A 56 -2.09 15.16 -3.80
N ILE A 57 -2.92 15.89 -3.03
CA ILE A 57 -4.31 15.52 -2.79
C ILE A 57 -5.19 16.24 -3.81
N TRP A 58 -5.94 15.46 -4.55
CA TRP A 58 -6.91 15.91 -5.54
C TRP A 58 -8.32 15.67 -5.02
N GLN A 59 -9.17 16.70 -5.09
CA GLN A 59 -10.52 16.65 -4.54
C GLN A 59 -11.53 17.24 -5.53
N LYS A 60 -12.75 16.66 -5.57
CA LYS A 60 -13.91 17.24 -6.24
C LYS A 60 -15.14 17.09 -5.37
N SER A 61 -16.03 18.08 -5.45
CA SER A 61 -17.32 18.06 -4.75
C SER A 61 -18.42 17.68 -5.74
N LEU A 62 -19.22 16.68 -5.40
CA LEU A 62 -20.40 16.25 -6.13
C LEU A 62 -21.62 16.71 -5.37
N LEU A 63 -22.48 17.50 -6.03
CA LEU A 63 -23.75 17.89 -5.47
C LEU A 63 -24.83 16.86 -5.84
N SER A 64 -25.49 16.30 -4.87
CA SER A 64 -26.69 15.51 -5.06
C SER A 64 -27.89 16.24 -4.45
N THR A 65 -28.96 16.39 -5.23
CA THR A 65 -30.21 17.01 -4.74
C THR A 65 -31.23 15.89 -4.56
N ASN A 66 -31.73 15.75 -3.35
CA ASN A 66 -32.81 14.79 -3.06
C ASN A 66 -34.15 15.28 -3.61
N THR A 67 -35.18 14.43 -3.54
CA THR A 67 -36.53 14.74 -4.00
C THR A 67 -37.21 15.88 -3.23
N SER A 68 -36.69 16.23 -2.04
CA SER A 68 -37.16 17.35 -1.22
C SER A 68 -36.49 18.67 -1.59
N GLY A 69 -35.47 18.66 -2.48
CA GLY A 69 -34.72 19.86 -2.88
C GLY A 69 -33.54 20.17 -1.98
N ASP A 70 -33.22 19.32 -0.99
CA ASP A 70 -32.01 19.48 -0.17
C ASP A 70 -30.79 19.07 -0.95
N VAL A 71 -29.74 19.88 -0.88
CA VAL A 71 -28.47 19.64 -1.57
C VAL A 71 -27.48 19.04 -0.58
N THR A 72 -26.97 17.84 -0.89
CA THR A 72 -25.86 17.22 -0.18
C THR A 72 -24.61 17.30 -1.04
N THR A 73 -23.48 17.65 -0.42
CA THR A 73 -22.18 17.65 -1.05
C THR A 73 -21.48 16.36 -0.67
N ASN A 74 -21.07 15.59 -1.67
CA ASN A 74 -20.20 14.43 -1.51
C ASN A 74 -18.83 14.79 -2.07
N GLU A 75 -17.78 14.63 -1.27
CA GLU A 75 -16.42 14.91 -1.66
C GLU A 75 -15.73 13.60 -2.05
N GLN A 76 -15.15 13.57 -3.22
CA GLN A 76 -14.30 12.48 -3.69
C GLN A 76 -12.86 12.98 -3.77
N SER A 77 -11.93 12.19 -3.25
CA SER A 77 -10.51 12.53 -3.26
C SER A 77 -9.64 11.35 -3.65
N TYR A 78 -8.46 11.64 -4.16
CA TYR A 78 -7.38 10.67 -4.31
C TYR A 78 -6.04 11.34 -4.06
N GLU A 79 -5.06 10.57 -3.63
CA GLU A 79 -3.68 11.04 -3.47
C GLU A 79 -2.81 10.56 -4.64
N GLU A 80 -2.21 11.52 -5.35
CA GLU A 80 -1.19 11.27 -6.36
C GLU A 80 0.15 11.10 -5.67
N LEU A 81 0.80 9.95 -5.85
CA LEU A 81 2.14 9.67 -5.32
C LEU A 81 3.19 9.67 -6.43
N GLY A 82 4.34 10.22 -6.11
CA GLY A 82 5.50 10.18 -6.98
C GLY A 82 6.70 10.85 -6.31
N THR A 83 7.85 10.24 -6.43
CA THR A 83 9.08 10.83 -5.87
C THR A 83 9.42 12.12 -6.60
N GLY A 84 9.47 13.24 -5.86
CA GLY A 84 9.84 14.54 -6.39
C GLY A 84 8.83 15.18 -7.35
N ILE A 85 7.54 14.81 -7.29
CA ILE A 85 6.49 15.34 -8.19
C ILE A 85 6.27 16.84 -8.05
N SER A 86 6.66 17.41 -6.92
CA SER A 86 6.60 18.86 -6.67
C SER A 86 7.87 19.33 -5.99
N TYR A 87 8.20 20.61 -6.17
CA TYR A 87 9.31 21.26 -5.50
C TYR A 87 8.91 22.63 -4.95
N LEU A 88 9.62 23.08 -3.93
CA LEU A 88 9.32 24.35 -3.26
C LEU A 88 9.84 25.51 -4.11
N SER A 89 8.96 26.37 -4.60
CA SER A 89 9.29 27.60 -5.31
C SER A 89 8.56 28.78 -4.67
N ASN A 90 9.29 29.77 -4.21
CA ASN A 90 8.75 30.96 -3.51
C ASN A 90 7.82 30.60 -2.32
N GLY A 91 8.13 29.52 -1.59
CA GLY A 91 7.35 29.08 -0.42
C GLY A 91 6.08 28.28 -0.77
N GLN A 92 5.86 27.95 -2.03
CA GLN A 92 4.74 27.09 -2.47
C GLN A 92 5.27 25.89 -3.26
N TYR A 93 4.58 24.74 -3.16
CA TYR A 93 4.86 23.57 -3.97
C TYR A 93 4.29 23.76 -5.36
N VAL A 94 5.14 23.61 -6.37
CA VAL A 94 4.79 23.66 -7.80
C VAL A 94 5.25 22.36 -8.47
N ASP A 95 4.66 22.05 -9.60
CA ASP A 95 4.95 20.82 -10.34
C ASP A 95 6.41 20.76 -10.78
N ALA A 96 7.06 19.62 -10.52
CA ALA A 96 8.38 19.34 -11.04
C ALA A 96 8.30 18.95 -12.51
N VAL A 97 9.30 19.37 -13.29
CA VAL A 97 9.38 19.14 -14.74
C VAL A 97 10.64 18.36 -15.06
N GLU A 98 10.50 17.28 -15.85
CA GLU A 98 11.65 16.49 -16.32
C GLU A 98 12.21 17.09 -17.61
N GLU A 99 12.80 18.28 -17.48
CA GLU A 99 13.34 19.01 -18.61
C GLU A 99 14.75 19.57 -18.32
N VAL A 100 15.61 19.41 -19.28
CA VAL A 100 16.96 19.98 -19.31
C VAL A 100 16.96 21.15 -20.29
N GLU A 101 17.30 22.33 -19.81
CA GLU A 101 17.41 23.53 -20.60
C GLU A 101 18.87 23.93 -20.86
N SER A 102 19.10 24.60 -21.98
CA SER A 102 20.40 25.19 -22.30
C SER A 102 20.71 26.32 -21.34
N ALA A 103 21.92 26.31 -20.75
CA ALA A 103 22.38 27.34 -19.80
C ALA A 103 23.76 27.89 -20.16
N PRO A 104 24.13 29.08 -19.72
CA PRO A 104 25.49 29.60 -19.90
C PRO A 104 26.54 28.62 -19.37
N GLY A 105 27.40 28.13 -20.24
CA GLY A 105 28.45 27.16 -19.86
C GLY A 105 28.07 25.72 -19.92
N GLY A 106 26.83 25.38 -20.35
CA GLY A 106 26.37 24.00 -20.46
C GLY A 106 24.86 23.84 -20.56
N ALA A 107 24.30 23.07 -19.61
CA ALA A 107 22.87 22.81 -19.49
C ALA A 107 22.49 22.73 -17.99
N GLN A 108 21.20 22.85 -17.69
CA GLN A 108 20.68 22.75 -16.35
C GLN A 108 19.27 22.15 -16.32
N ALA A 109 18.93 21.53 -15.20
CA ALA A 109 17.57 21.16 -14.83
C ALA A 109 17.30 21.73 -13.43
N ILE A 110 16.44 22.76 -13.33
CA ILE A 110 16.22 23.53 -12.09
C ILE A 110 14.77 23.51 -11.61
N GLN A 111 13.87 22.91 -12.40
CA GLN A 111 12.45 22.82 -12.09
C GLN A 111 12.12 21.48 -11.41
N GLY A 112 12.79 21.21 -10.29
CA GLY A 112 12.61 19.98 -9.54
C GLY A 112 13.15 20.06 -8.13
N ARG A 113 12.88 19.02 -7.32
CA ARG A 113 13.32 18.92 -5.93
C ARG A 113 14.85 18.93 -5.80
N HIS A 114 15.54 18.24 -6.69
CA HIS A 114 16.97 18.33 -6.89
C HIS A 114 17.25 19.06 -8.18
N GLN A 115 18.31 19.83 -8.20
CA GLN A 115 18.69 20.62 -9.36
C GLN A 115 20.03 20.15 -9.89
N VAL A 116 20.17 20.04 -11.20
CA VAL A 116 21.38 19.53 -11.82
C VAL A 116 21.92 20.56 -12.84
N GLN A 117 23.24 20.73 -12.82
CA GLN A 117 23.97 21.51 -13.82
C GLN A 117 25.02 20.65 -14.48
N TRP A 118 25.12 20.72 -15.80
CA TRP A 118 26.12 20.02 -16.61
C TRP A 118 27.00 21.04 -17.31
N ALA A 119 28.32 20.89 -17.13
CA ALA A 119 29.29 21.70 -17.87
C ALA A 119 29.28 21.31 -19.35
N LEU A 120 29.55 22.28 -20.23
CA LEU A 120 29.62 22.02 -21.67
C LEU A 120 30.66 20.95 -22.02
N ASN A 121 31.83 20.94 -21.35
CA ASN A 121 32.89 19.94 -21.55
C ASN A 121 32.89 18.95 -20.40
N ALA A 122 32.78 17.64 -20.70
CA ALA A 122 32.85 16.57 -19.70
C ALA A 122 34.14 16.57 -18.87
N ASN A 123 35.25 17.02 -19.45
CA ASN A 123 36.60 17.09 -18.82
C ASN A 123 36.84 18.46 -18.14
N THR A 124 35.80 19.11 -17.66
CA THR A 124 35.93 20.38 -16.98
C THR A 124 36.63 20.20 -15.62
N PRO A 125 37.72 21.00 -15.33
CA PRO A 125 38.36 20.97 -14.03
C PRO A 125 37.40 21.31 -12.90
N GLY A 126 37.43 20.53 -11.82
CA GLY A 126 36.54 20.70 -10.66
C GLY A 126 35.16 20.05 -10.78
N GLY A 127 34.92 19.31 -11.86
CA GLY A 127 33.72 18.52 -12.06
C GLY A 127 32.81 19.00 -13.20
N ALA A 128 32.19 18.04 -13.86
CA ALA A 128 31.32 18.28 -15.00
C ALA A 128 29.82 18.31 -14.63
N VAL A 129 29.46 17.70 -13.53
CA VAL A 129 28.07 17.59 -13.06
C VAL A 129 27.96 18.06 -11.63
N THR A 130 27.02 18.96 -11.37
CA THR A 130 26.71 19.48 -10.05
C THR A 130 25.27 19.15 -9.73
N VAL A 131 25.03 18.40 -8.65
CA VAL A 131 23.69 18.09 -8.13
C VAL A 131 23.51 18.87 -6.83
N ASN A 132 22.50 19.75 -6.79
CA ASN A 132 22.06 20.42 -5.57
C ASN A 132 20.86 19.68 -5.01
N THR A 133 20.95 19.20 -3.79
CA THR A 133 19.88 18.45 -3.12
C THR A 133 18.91 19.40 -2.42
N SER A 134 17.70 18.94 -2.09
CA SER A 134 16.68 19.77 -1.43
C SER A 134 17.05 20.14 0.02
N ASP A 135 17.93 19.39 0.68
CA ASP A 135 18.49 19.70 2.00
C ASP A 135 19.71 20.64 1.93
N GLY A 136 19.97 21.22 0.76
CA GLY A 136 21.00 22.25 0.55
C GLY A 136 22.43 21.71 0.41
N LYS A 137 22.60 20.40 0.26
CA LYS A 137 23.91 19.79 -0.01
C LYS A 137 24.23 19.85 -1.50
N GLN A 138 25.52 19.71 -1.83
CA GLN A 138 25.98 19.74 -3.20
C GLN A 138 26.93 18.55 -3.47
N LEU A 139 26.61 17.79 -4.53
CA LEU A 139 27.45 16.73 -5.07
C LEU A 139 28.03 17.19 -6.39
N VAL A 140 29.35 17.26 -6.49
CA VAL A 140 30.06 17.66 -7.71
C VAL A 140 30.90 16.49 -8.18
N SER A 141 30.69 16.02 -9.41
CA SER A 141 31.34 14.83 -9.94
C SER A 141 31.77 14.95 -11.41
N ALA A 142 32.62 14.07 -11.81
CA ALA A 142 32.92 13.78 -13.21
C ALA A 142 33.39 12.34 -13.37
N VAL A 143 32.96 11.68 -14.44
CA VAL A 143 33.53 10.38 -14.84
C VAL A 143 35.02 10.56 -15.14
N PHE A 144 35.85 9.68 -14.61
CA PHE A 144 37.30 9.74 -14.76
C PHE A 144 37.80 8.78 -15.84
N GLY A 145 37.26 7.55 -15.86
CA GLY A 145 37.69 6.56 -16.87
C GLY A 145 37.19 5.15 -16.59
N LEU A 146 37.61 4.23 -17.45
CA LEU A 146 37.31 2.80 -17.37
C LEU A 146 38.61 2.00 -17.29
N ALA A 147 38.61 0.90 -16.52
CA ALA A 147 39.71 -0.01 -16.39
C ALA A 147 39.27 -1.47 -16.22
N TYR A 148 40.11 -2.41 -16.56
CA TYR A 148 39.99 -3.78 -16.11
C TYR A 148 40.80 -3.97 -14.83
N PHE A 149 40.19 -4.67 -13.86
CA PHE A 149 40.88 -5.05 -12.63
C PHE A 149 40.78 -6.58 -12.45
N ASP A 150 41.91 -7.26 -12.44
CA ASP A 150 42.00 -8.71 -12.18
C ASP A 150 42.09 -8.95 -10.68
N THR A 151 41.01 -9.49 -10.10
CA THR A 151 40.87 -9.75 -8.66
C THR A 151 41.87 -10.80 -8.16
N ALA A 152 42.33 -11.75 -9.02
CA ALA A 152 43.24 -12.78 -8.66
C ALA A 152 44.70 -12.28 -8.56
N SER A 153 45.11 -11.42 -9.49
CA SER A 153 46.47 -10.88 -9.52
C SER A 153 46.59 -9.49 -8.86
N GLY A 154 45.46 -8.81 -8.62
CA GLY A 154 45.41 -7.42 -8.17
C GLY A 154 45.95 -6.41 -9.22
N SER A 155 46.01 -6.85 -10.48
CA SER A 155 46.52 -6.04 -11.58
C SER A 155 45.44 -5.19 -12.22
N ASN A 156 45.73 -3.94 -12.62
CA ASN A 156 44.82 -3.01 -13.22
C ASN A 156 45.31 -2.59 -14.62
N ALA A 157 44.39 -2.53 -15.60
CA ALA A 157 44.67 -2.09 -16.97
C ALA A 157 43.68 -1.01 -17.40
N PRO A 158 44.08 0.28 -17.47
CA PRO A 158 43.23 1.32 -18.01
C PRO A 158 42.87 1.06 -19.46
N ILE A 159 41.56 1.11 -19.79
CA ILE A 159 41.04 0.90 -21.13
C ILE A 159 40.50 2.17 -21.77
N GLY A 160 40.08 3.15 -20.97
CA GLY A 160 39.59 4.43 -21.46
C GLY A 160 39.77 5.54 -20.44
N GLN A 161 40.30 6.69 -20.83
CA GLN A 161 40.36 7.91 -20.01
C GLN A 161 39.41 8.94 -20.57
N LEU A 162 38.77 9.72 -19.71
CA LEU A 162 37.96 10.85 -20.12
C LEU A 162 38.82 11.84 -20.91
N LYS A 163 38.32 12.33 -22.03
CA LYS A 163 38.94 13.37 -22.86
C LYS A 163 37.97 14.56 -23.00
N ASP A 164 38.49 15.65 -23.58
CA ASP A 164 37.66 16.81 -23.91
C ASP A 164 36.51 16.37 -24.84
N CYS A 165 35.30 16.56 -24.37
CA CYS A 165 34.07 16.18 -25.04
C CYS A 165 32.95 17.16 -24.69
N ASN A 166 32.36 17.79 -25.70
CA ASN A 166 31.23 18.70 -25.50
C ASN A 166 29.92 17.92 -25.42
N GLY A 167 29.11 18.25 -24.42
CA GLY A 167 27.80 17.69 -24.22
C GLY A 167 26.75 18.28 -25.17
N SER A 168 25.68 17.51 -25.37
CA SER A 168 24.50 17.89 -26.13
C SER A 168 23.24 17.43 -25.40
N ILE A 169 22.16 18.20 -25.46
CA ILE A 169 20.83 17.77 -25.01
C ILE A 169 20.24 16.92 -26.14
N VAL A 170 19.94 15.65 -25.84
CA VAL A 170 19.53 14.68 -26.89
C VAL A 170 18.07 14.23 -26.76
N ALA A 171 17.48 14.47 -25.60
CA ALA A 171 16.06 14.33 -25.30
C ALA A 171 15.69 15.40 -24.29
N PRO A 172 14.40 15.67 -24.03
CA PRO A 172 13.98 16.70 -23.08
C PRO A 172 14.67 16.61 -21.72
N ASN A 173 14.96 15.41 -21.25
CA ASN A 173 15.55 15.15 -19.93
C ASN A 173 16.94 14.48 -19.99
N GLN A 174 17.64 14.52 -21.13
CA GLN A 174 18.91 13.79 -21.30
C GLN A 174 20.04 14.66 -21.82
N VAL A 175 21.23 14.50 -21.22
CA VAL A 175 22.49 15.09 -21.65
C VAL A 175 23.47 13.99 -22.03
N LEU A 176 24.00 14.07 -23.25
CA LEU A 176 24.94 13.11 -23.82
C LEU A 176 26.30 13.74 -24.09
N TYR A 177 27.36 13.12 -23.58
CA TYR A 177 28.74 13.35 -23.98
C TYR A 177 29.20 12.19 -24.87
N ALA A 178 29.07 12.37 -26.19
CA ALA A 178 29.32 11.32 -27.14
C ALA A 178 30.83 11.11 -27.40
N GLY A 179 31.28 9.86 -27.37
CA GLY A 179 32.69 9.48 -27.58
C GLY A 179 33.63 10.10 -26.54
N ALA A 180 33.19 10.10 -25.28
CA ALA A 180 33.84 10.79 -24.15
C ALA A 180 35.20 10.24 -23.74
N PHE A 181 35.59 9.05 -24.24
CA PHE A 181 36.80 8.36 -23.79
C PHE A 181 37.86 8.21 -24.89
N SER A 182 39.13 8.22 -24.48
CA SER A 182 40.24 7.82 -25.34
C SER A 182 40.26 6.29 -25.41
N ASN A 183 40.79 5.75 -26.52
CA ASN A 183 41.04 4.33 -26.76
C ASN A 183 39.83 3.40 -26.86
N ILE A 184 38.64 3.84 -26.45
CA ILE A 184 37.39 3.11 -26.59
C ILE A 184 36.30 4.02 -27.12
N THR A 185 35.30 3.46 -27.81
CA THR A 185 34.11 4.20 -28.24
C THR A 185 33.02 4.00 -27.21
N ALA A 186 32.94 4.93 -26.26
CA ALA A 186 31.93 4.94 -25.22
C ALA A 186 31.47 6.37 -24.95
N ASP A 187 30.22 6.50 -24.52
CA ASP A 187 29.57 7.76 -24.17
C ASP A 187 29.28 7.85 -22.69
N VAL A 188 29.04 9.06 -22.20
CA VAL A 188 28.40 9.30 -20.91
C VAL A 188 27.04 9.93 -21.17
N LEU A 189 25.98 9.26 -20.73
CA LEU A 189 24.59 9.69 -20.84
C LEU A 189 24.03 9.96 -19.44
N TYR A 190 23.55 11.17 -19.20
CA TYR A 190 22.80 11.52 -18.00
C TYR A 190 21.33 11.60 -18.32
N THR A 191 20.50 11.03 -17.44
CA THR A 191 19.03 11.14 -17.52
C THR A 191 18.53 11.77 -16.22
N TYR A 192 17.87 12.91 -16.37
CA TYR A 192 17.22 13.62 -15.27
C TYR A 192 15.77 13.18 -15.16
N THR A 193 15.32 12.84 -13.94
CA THR A 193 13.93 12.56 -13.64
C THR A 193 13.50 13.33 -12.41
N LYS A 194 12.19 13.43 -12.15
CA LYS A 194 11.67 14.02 -10.89
C LYS A 194 12.21 13.29 -9.67
N ALA A 195 12.40 11.98 -9.78
CA ALA A 195 12.91 11.12 -8.72
C ALA A 195 14.43 11.24 -8.50
N GLY A 196 15.22 11.59 -9.53
CA GLY A 196 16.65 11.58 -9.38
C GLY A 196 17.44 11.81 -10.68
N LEU A 197 18.71 11.43 -10.64
CA LEU A 197 19.65 11.52 -11.75
C LEU A 197 20.32 10.17 -11.97
N SER A 198 20.27 9.63 -13.20
CA SER A 198 21.11 8.49 -13.57
C SER A 198 22.27 8.88 -14.46
N GLN A 199 23.40 8.17 -14.30
CA GLN A 199 24.61 8.26 -15.11
C GLN A 199 24.87 6.92 -15.79
N ASN A 200 24.82 6.91 -17.10
CA ASN A 200 24.98 5.73 -17.91
C ASN A 200 26.28 5.78 -18.70
N ILE A 201 27.12 4.77 -18.58
CA ILE A 201 28.24 4.56 -19.47
C ILE A 201 27.83 3.61 -20.59
N VAL A 202 27.81 4.12 -21.81
CA VAL A 202 27.30 3.41 -22.98
C VAL A 202 28.46 2.95 -23.86
N LEU A 203 28.80 1.66 -23.84
CA LEU A 203 29.78 1.04 -24.72
C LEU A 203 29.16 0.83 -26.10
N ARG A 204 29.73 1.47 -27.13
CA ARG A 204 29.28 1.34 -28.53
C ARG A 204 30.14 0.40 -29.37
N GLN A 205 31.31 0.06 -28.85
CA GLN A 205 32.22 -0.89 -29.47
C GLN A 205 32.79 -1.82 -28.42
N ALA A 206 33.06 -3.05 -28.81
CA ALA A 206 33.74 -4.03 -27.97
C ALA A 206 35.16 -3.53 -27.61
N PRO A 207 35.45 -3.30 -26.33
CA PRO A 207 36.85 -3.09 -25.92
C PRO A 207 37.67 -4.37 -26.13
N PRO A 208 38.99 -4.29 -26.29
CA PRO A 208 39.81 -5.50 -26.33
C PRO A 208 39.60 -6.34 -25.05
N PRO A 209 39.54 -7.68 -25.13
CA PRO A 209 39.29 -8.54 -23.97
C PRO A 209 40.43 -8.41 -22.94
N PRO A 210 40.18 -8.72 -21.65
CA PRO A 210 41.19 -8.63 -20.58
C PRO A 210 42.46 -9.41 -20.90
N SER A 211 42.34 -10.57 -21.57
CA SER A 211 43.47 -11.38 -22.04
C SER A 211 44.44 -10.63 -22.96
N SER A 212 43.96 -9.63 -23.73
CA SER A 212 44.81 -8.72 -24.53
C SER A 212 45.72 -7.84 -23.70
N TYR A 213 45.41 -7.64 -22.43
CA TYR A 213 46.20 -6.89 -21.46
C TYR A 213 47.00 -7.80 -20.51
N GLY A 214 46.96 -9.10 -20.71
CA GLY A 214 47.63 -10.08 -19.89
C GLY A 214 46.87 -10.40 -18.56
N LEU A 215 45.56 -10.09 -18.52
CA LEU A 215 44.68 -10.38 -17.39
C LEU A 215 43.84 -11.62 -17.67
N SER A 216 43.33 -12.26 -16.64
CA SER A 216 42.45 -13.44 -16.77
C SER A 216 40.99 -12.99 -17.01
N ASP A 217 40.37 -13.48 -18.08
CA ASP A 217 39.00 -13.18 -18.39
C ASP A 217 38.02 -13.61 -17.25
N ALA A 218 38.30 -14.72 -16.56
CA ALA A 218 37.48 -15.30 -15.50
C ALA A 218 37.54 -14.55 -14.15
N SER A 219 38.66 -13.86 -13.86
CA SER A 219 38.85 -13.13 -12.60
C SER A 219 38.85 -11.60 -12.79
N THR A 220 38.64 -11.12 -14.01
CA THR A 220 38.65 -9.70 -14.31
C THR A 220 37.26 -9.07 -14.14
N ILE A 221 37.23 -7.91 -13.51
CA ILE A 221 36.08 -7.02 -13.43
C ILE A 221 36.30 -5.78 -14.29
N LEU A 222 35.24 -5.29 -14.95
CA LEU A 222 35.25 -3.99 -15.61
C LEU A 222 34.85 -2.95 -14.57
N GLN A 223 35.65 -1.89 -14.45
CA GLN A 223 35.44 -0.83 -13.48
C GLN A 223 35.25 0.51 -14.16
N ILE A 224 34.28 1.31 -13.63
CA ILE A 224 34.10 2.71 -13.97
C ILE A 224 34.51 3.52 -12.74
N TYR A 225 35.20 4.61 -12.96
CA TYR A 225 35.65 5.53 -11.93
C TYR A 225 34.98 6.88 -12.11
N THR A 226 34.18 7.33 -11.13
CA THR A 226 33.60 8.66 -11.06
C THR A 226 34.24 9.42 -9.90
N ALA A 227 34.90 10.52 -10.17
CA ALA A 227 35.53 11.37 -9.16
C ALA A 227 34.52 12.31 -8.55
N PHE A 228 34.57 12.49 -7.23
CA PHE A 228 33.77 13.46 -6.48
C PHE A 228 34.67 14.56 -5.90
N PHE A 229 34.30 15.82 -6.15
CA PHE A 229 35.07 17.02 -5.81
C PHE A 229 34.57 17.73 -4.56
N THR A 230 33.45 17.27 -4.00
CA THR A 230 32.90 17.81 -2.75
C THR A 230 33.32 16.93 -1.56
N PRO A 231 33.51 17.52 -0.36
CA PRO A 231 33.88 16.76 0.84
C PRO A 231 32.71 15.95 1.45
N LEU A 232 31.56 15.88 0.76
CA LEU A 232 30.35 15.23 1.27
C LEU A 232 30.62 13.73 1.41
N GLN A 233 30.45 13.22 2.63
CA GLN A 233 30.61 11.82 2.95
C GLN A 233 29.24 11.19 3.10
N PRO A 234 28.90 10.11 2.35
CA PRO A 234 27.66 9.36 2.54
C PRO A 234 27.74 8.54 3.82
N GLN A 235 26.58 8.25 4.39
CA GLN A 235 26.44 7.11 5.28
C GLN A 235 26.47 5.84 4.40
N ILE A 236 27.41 4.94 4.68
CA ILE A 236 27.63 3.75 3.86
C ILE A 236 26.99 2.53 4.55
N THR A 237 26.11 1.83 3.83
CA THR A 237 25.61 0.54 4.25
C THR A 237 26.16 -0.53 3.30
N ALA A 238 26.93 -1.45 3.83
CA ALA A 238 27.48 -2.56 3.04
C ALA A 238 26.37 -3.57 2.71
N VAL A 239 26.34 -4.02 1.45
CA VAL A 239 25.47 -5.08 0.98
C VAL A 239 26.36 -6.27 0.63
N THR A 240 26.30 -7.32 1.46
CA THR A 240 27.17 -8.51 1.32
C THR A 240 26.55 -9.48 0.30
N ASN A 241 27.12 -9.57 -0.87
CA ASN A 241 26.65 -10.44 -1.96
C ASN A 241 27.45 -11.75 -2.10
N GLY A 242 28.31 -12.09 -1.15
CA GLY A 242 29.10 -13.34 -1.14
C GLY A 242 30.09 -13.51 -2.30
N LYS A 243 30.30 -12.48 -3.11
CA LYS A 243 31.30 -12.41 -4.19
C LYS A 243 32.44 -11.48 -3.79
N ALA A 244 33.55 -11.55 -4.50
CA ALA A 244 34.82 -10.89 -4.13
C ALA A 244 34.77 -9.34 -4.00
N VAL A 245 33.68 -8.69 -4.33
CA VAL A 245 33.47 -7.27 -4.20
C VAL A 245 32.12 -7.03 -3.55
N ASP A 246 32.12 -6.43 -2.36
CA ASP A 246 30.90 -6.06 -1.63
C ASP A 246 30.29 -4.80 -2.27
N ASP A 247 28.96 -4.75 -2.43
CA ASP A 247 28.24 -3.56 -2.87
C ASP A 247 27.94 -2.61 -1.70
N GLN A 248 27.70 -1.34 -2.00
CA GLN A 248 27.43 -0.31 -1.02
C GLN A 248 26.21 0.51 -1.43
N VAL A 249 25.28 0.73 -0.47
CA VAL A 249 24.29 1.79 -0.57
C VAL A 249 24.86 3.05 0.06
N LEU A 250 24.83 4.15 -0.68
CA LEU A 250 25.39 5.43 -0.27
C LEU A 250 24.27 6.41 0.03
N ASP A 251 24.13 6.79 1.31
CA ASP A 251 23.11 7.72 1.77
C ASP A 251 23.71 9.11 2.01
N PHE A 252 23.28 10.09 1.20
CA PHE A 252 23.69 11.49 1.30
C PHE A 252 22.64 12.36 2.03
N GLY A 253 21.61 11.75 2.61
CA GLY A 253 20.47 12.41 3.23
C GLY A 253 19.24 12.37 2.31
N ASP A 254 18.86 13.49 1.71
CA ASP A 254 17.75 13.55 0.76
C ASP A 254 17.94 12.74 -0.54
N MET A 255 19.16 12.36 -0.84
CA MET A 255 19.49 11.56 -2.03
C MET A 255 20.25 10.30 -1.62
N LYS A 256 19.92 9.20 -2.27
CA LYS A 256 20.58 7.89 -2.07
C LYS A 256 21.01 7.29 -3.40
N MET A 257 22.11 6.57 -3.35
CA MET A 257 22.61 5.83 -4.49
C MET A 257 22.49 4.32 -4.17
N GLY A 258 21.55 3.67 -4.84
CA GLY A 258 21.25 2.24 -4.72
C GLY A 258 22.09 1.38 -5.67
N PRO A 259 21.80 0.08 -5.79
CA PRO A 259 22.45 -0.85 -6.73
C PRO A 259 22.36 -0.33 -8.17
N GLY A 260 23.46 -0.46 -8.92
CA GLY A 260 23.51 -0.19 -10.36
C GLY A 260 23.20 -1.45 -11.17
N GLN A 261 22.85 -1.27 -12.44
CA GLN A 261 22.54 -2.37 -13.37
C GLN A 261 23.33 -2.23 -14.66
N ALA A 262 23.67 -3.36 -15.26
CA ALA A 262 24.15 -3.41 -16.63
C ALA A 262 23.10 -4.09 -17.51
N PHE A 263 22.82 -3.50 -18.65
CA PHE A 263 21.86 -4.02 -19.62
C PHE A 263 22.34 -3.82 -21.05
N PHE A 264 22.00 -4.77 -21.91
CA PHE A 264 22.28 -4.72 -23.31
C PHE A 264 21.06 -4.19 -24.08
N LEU A 265 21.26 -3.17 -24.90
CA LEU A 265 20.21 -2.67 -25.81
C LEU A 265 20.41 -3.31 -27.17
N ASN A 266 19.46 -4.15 -27.59
CA ASN A 266 19.45 -4.71 -28.94
C ASN A 266 19.18 -3.63 -29.99
N GLY A 267 19.23 -3.99 -31.26
CA GLY A 267 18.98 -3.03 -32.37
C GLY A 267 17.57 -2.44 -32.41
N GLN A 268 16.66 -2.88 -31.53
CA GLN A 268 15.29 -2.37 -31.37
C GLN A 268 15.14 -1.50 -30.11
N ASN A 269 16.22 -1.25 -29.37
CA ASN A 269 16.27 -0.53 -28.08
C ASN A 269 15.53 -1.22 -26.93
N GLU A 270 15.33 -2.51 -27.00
CA GLU A 270 14.80 -3.30 -25.87
C GLU A 270 15.95 -3.63 -24.91
N PRO A 271 15.83 -3.30 -23.61
CA PRO A 271 16.84 -3.61 -22.63
C PRO A 271 16.78 -5.10 -22.26
N ILE A 272 17.92 -5.76 -22.25
CA ILE A 272 18.11 -7.09 -21.71
C ILE A 272 19.06 -6.93 -20.52
N THR A 273 18.59 -7.17 -19.31
CA THR A 273 19.40 -7.02 -18.08
C THR A 273 20.45 -8.11 -18.00
N GLU A 274 21.72 -7.73 -17.78
CA GLU A 274 22.87 -8.63 -17.83
C GLU A 274 23.56 -8.84 -16.47
N GLY A 275 23.34 -7.94 -15.50
CA GLY A 275 23.89 -8.10 -14.17
C GLY A 275 23.86 -6.86 -13.30
N ILE A 276 24.17 -7.07 -12.03
CA ILE A 276 24.26 -6.01 -11.03
C ILE A 276 25.63 -5.35 -11.13
N VAL A 277 25.66 -4.03 -11.17
CA VAL A 277 26.88 -3.21 -11.07
C VAL A 277 27.10 -2.88 -9.60
N GLN A 278 28.18 -3.42 -9.03
CA GLN A 278 28.57 -3.21 -7.64
C GLN A 278 29.30 -1.86 -7.48
N LYS A 279 29.11 -1.18 -6.35
CA LYS A 279 29.69 0.14 -6.07
C LYS A 279 30.53 0.13 -4.81
N GLN A 280 31.61 0.90 -4.84
CA GLN A 280 32.46 1.18 -3.69
C GLN A 280 32.80 2.66 -3.63
N TRP A 281 32.66 3.24 -2.43
CA TRP A 281 33.10 4.60 -2.13
C TRP A 281 34.52 4.58 -1.59
N VAL A 282 35.47 5.07 -2.39
CA VAL A 282 36.91 4.85 -2.13
C VAL A 282 37.64 6.17 -2.02
N HIS A 283 38.48 6.29 -1.01
CA HIS A 283 39.38 7.42 -0.84
C HIS A 283 40.82 7.05 -1.15
N VAL A 284 41.41 7.71 -2.13
CA VAL A 284 42.79 7.46 -2.57
C VAL A 284 43.48 8.80 -2.85
N ASN A 285 44.65 9.00 -2.26
CA ASN A 285 45.49 10.18 -2.48
C ASN A 285 44.76 11.53 -2.39
N ASN A 286 43.96 11.73 -1.33
CA ASN A 286 43.12 12.91 -1.11
C ASN A 286 41.97 13.11 -2.15
N ALA A 287 41.70 12.16 -3.00
CA ALA A 287 40.58 12.17 -3.93
C ALA A 287 39.55 11.12 -3.54
N THR A 288 38.26 11.38 -3.81
CA THR A 288 37.13 10.48 -3.54
C THR A 288 36.60 9.98 -4.87
N TYR A 289 36.40 8.67 -4.96
CA TYR A 289 35.88 8.00 -6.14
C TYR A 289 34.73 7.10 -5.79
N LEU A 290 33.70 7.12 -6.65
CA LEU A 290 32.79 6.00 -6.80
C LEU A 290 33.39 5.03 -7.80
N VAL A 291 33.60 3.79 -7.39
CA VAL A 291 34.07 2.71 -8.26
C VAL A 291 32.93 1.74 -8.50
N GLU A 292 32.47 1.68 -9.74
CA GLU A 292 31.42 0.78 -10.17
C GLU A 292 32.06 -0.42 -10.86
N SER A 293 31.60 -1.62 -10.55
CA SER A 293 32.27 -2.86 -10.93
C SER A 293 31.30 -3.90 -11.44
N ILE A 294 31.64 -4.58 -12.56
CA ILE A 294 30.91 -5.74 -13.04
C ILE A 294 31.87 -6.83 -13.52
N HIS A 295 31.57 -8.09 -13.24
CA HIS A 295 32.38 -9.20 -13.73
C HIS A 295 32.38 -9.27 -15.24
N TYR A 296 33.57 -9.32 -15.86
CA TYR A 296 33.72 -9.38 -17.31
C TYR A 296 33.04 -10.61 -17.91
N GLU A 297 33.13 -11.75 -17.24
CA GLU A 297 32.50 -12.99 -17.68
C GLU A 297 30.99 -12.87 -17.85
N SER A 298 30.31 -12.15 -16.95
CA SER A 298 28.85 -11.94 -17.00
C SER A 298 28.38 -11.11 -18.21
N ILE A 299 29.24 -10.25 -18.75
CA ILE A 299 28.92 -9.36 -19.89
C ILE A 299 29.71 -9.68 -21.17
N SER A 300 30.53 -10.71 -21.14
CA SER A 300 31.46 -11.06 -22.26
C SER A 300 30.74 -11.38 -23.57
N ASN A 301 29.61 -12.11 -23.48
CA ASN A 301 28.80 -12.46 -24.64
C ASN A 301 28.17 -11.23 -25.31
N GLN A 302 27.74 -10.26 -24.52
CA GLN A 302 27.13 -9.01 -24.99
C GLN A 302 28.19 -8.06 -25.56
N ILE A 303 29.34 -7.99 -24.90
CA ILE A 303 30.49 -7.25 -25.44
C ILE A 303 30.90 -7.80 -26.83
N GLN A 304 30.88 -9.11 -27.05
CA GLN A 304 31.18 -9.70 -28.35
C GLN A 304 30.18 -9.38 -29.45
N GLN A 305 28.93 -9.01 -29.10
CA GLN A 305 27.94 -8.57 -30.06
C GLN A 305 28.10 -7.11 -30.49
N LEU A 306 28.93 -6.34 -29.78
CA LEU A 306 29.23 -4.96 -30.16
C LEU A 306 30.12 -4.92 -31.39
N PRO A 307 30.06 -3.84 -32.21
CA PRO A 307 30.97 -3.64 -33.32
C PRO A 307 32.44 -3.72 -32.89
N HIS A 308 33.25 -4.51 -33.59
CA HIS A 308 34.68 -4.60 -33.29
C HIS A 308 35.45 -3.44 -33.96
N ALA A 309 36.31 -2.80 -33.18
CA ALA A 309 37.22 -1.80 -33.73
C ALA A 309 38.37 -2.47 -34.53
N SER A 310 38.49 -2.12 -35.79
CA SER A 310 39.49 -2.77 -36.69
C SER A 310 40.96 -2.44 -36.41
N ASN A 311 41.28 -1.54 -35.42
CA ASN A 311 42.66 -1.06 -35.21
C ASN A 311 43.01 -0.62 -33.79
N LEU A 312 42.36 -1.10 -32.73
CA LEU A 312 42.77 -0.80 -31.36
C LEU A 312 44.00 -1.68 -30.98
N LYS A 313 45.20 -1.11 -31.00
CA LYS A 313 46.39 -1.75 -30.40
C LYS A 313 46.32 -1.51 -28.89
N PRO A 314 46.43 -2.56 -28.05
CA PRO A 314 46.59 -2.42 -26.62
C PRO A 314 47.76 -1.49 -26.30
N GLY A 315 47.48 -0.37 -25.61
CA GLY A 315 48.58 0.45 -25.09
C GLY A 315 49.39 -0.36 -24.07
N ARG A 316 50.66 -0.63 -24.33
CA ARG A 316 51.59 -1.19 -23.34
C ARG A 316 51.82 -0.16 -22.22
N GLY A 317 50.83 0.06 -21.36
CA GLY A 317 50.98 0.74 -20.08
C GLY A 317 51.52 -0.25 -19.05
N ALA A 318 52.62 0.11 -18.37
CA ALA A 318 53.16 -0.72 -17.33
C ALA A 318 52.11 -1.04 -16.25
N LEU A 319 51.97 -2.33 -15.93
CA LEU A 319 51.18 -2.87 -14.84
C LEU A 319 51.64 -2.23 -13.51
N ARG A 320 51.01 -1.11 -13.10
CA ARG A 320 51.22 -0.53 -11.77
C ARG A 320 49.89 -0.57 -10.99
N ARG A 321 49.97 -1.15 -9.81
CA ARG A 321 48.90 -1.09 -8.81
C ARG A 321 48.50 0.38 -8.64
N LEU A 322 47.26 0.74 -8.94
CA LEU A 322 46.65 2.06 -8.74
C LEU A 322 47.31 3.26 -9.50
N ALA A 323 48.11 3.05 -10.52
CA ALA A 323 48.73 4.11 -11.32
C ALA A 323 47.72 4.94 -12.15
N PHE A 324 46.46 4.56 -12.16
CA PHE A 324 45.35 5.23 -12.84
C PHE A 324 44.87 6.46 -12.05
N LEU A 325 45.02 6.46 -10.73
CA LEU A 325 44.57 7.51 -9.82
C LEU A 325 45.69 8.51 -9.52
N ASP A 326 46.30 9.08 -10.55
CA ASP A 326 47.19 10.24 -10.37
C ASP A 326 46.32 11.45 -9.94
N PRO A 327 46.81 12.32 -9.03
CA PRO A 327 45.97 13.39 -8.45
C PRO A 327 45.34 14.24 -9.53
N LEU A 328 44.05 14.48 -9.37
CA LEU A 328 43.17 15.31 -10.19
C LEU A 328 43.95 16.52 -10.75
N ARG A 329 44.07 16.61 -12.08
CA ARG A 329 44.77 17.70 -12.75
C ARG A 329 44.27 19.06 -12.22
N THR A 330 45.04 19.68 -11.36
CA THR A 330 44.97 21.10 -11.10
C THR A 330 45.64 21.82 -12.25
N GLY A 331 45.06 21.76 -13.44
CA GLY A 331 45.48 22.56 -14.56
C GLY A 331 44.95 23.99 -14.40
N PRO A 332 45.64 25.02 -14.93
CA PRO A 332 45.11 26.36 -14.92
C PRO A 332 43.74 26.37 -15.61
N ALA A 333 42.78 27.06 -15.01
CA ALA A 333 41.46 27.25 -15.61
C ALA A 333 41.63 27.72 -17.06
N LEU A 334 41.01 26.99 -18.01
CA LEU A 334 40.95 27.44 -19.40
C LEU A 334 40.38 28.88 -19.40
N PRO A 335 40.91 29.81 -20.25
CA PRO A 335 40.36 31.15 -20.32
C PRO A 335 38.88 31.07 -20.60
N THR A 336 38.09 31.83 -19.88
CA THR A 336 36.66 31.98 -20.05
C THR A 336 36.33 32.55 -21.41
N THR A 337 36.41 31.71 -22.48
CA THR A 337 35.71 31.98 -23.71
C THR A 337 34.21 31.97 -23.40
N ALA A 338 33.50 32.97 -23.89
CA ALA A 338 32.10 33.25 -23.64
C ALA A 338 31.28 31.93 -23.48
N ALA A 339 30.68 31.78 -22.30
CA ALA A 339 29.99 30.58 -21.87
C ALA A 339 28.96 30.12 -22.93
N ARG A 340 29.33 29.12 -23.72
CA ARG A 340 28.43 28.57 -24.75
C ARG A 340 27.46 27.58 -24.14
N PRO A 341 26.15 27.67 -24.41
CA PRO A 341 25.16 26.71 -23.99
C PRO A 341 25.27 25.41 -24.78
N MET A 342 24.81 24.28 -24.23
CA MET A 342 24.64 23.04 -24.94
C MET A 342 23.56 23.17 -26.02
N LYS A 343 23.70 22.43 -27.11
CA LYS A 343 22.74 22.40 -28.22
C LYS A 343 21.81 21.21 -28.07
N LEU A 344 20.57 21.39 -28.48
CA LEU A 344 19.62 20.29 -28.70
C LEU A 344 19.98 19.55 -29.98
N VAL A 345 20.18 18.24 -29.90
CA VAL A 345 20.55 17.37 -31.02
C VAL A 345 19.66 16.14 -31.04
N ARG A 346 19.07 15.83 -32.15
CA ARG A 346 18.25 14.60 -32.29
C ARG A 346 19.15 13.39 -32.49
N LEU A 347 19.05 12.41 -31.60
CA LEU A 347 19.75 11.12 -31.75
C LEU A 347 19.28 10.37 -33.00
N GLN A 348 20.19 9.94 -33.84
CA GLN A 348 19.90 9.01 -34.94
C GLN A 348 20.10 7.57 -34.46
N THR A 349 19.09 6.75 -34.74
CA THR A 349 18.93 5.30 -34.66
C THR A 349 19.96 4.38 -33.95
N ALA A 350 19.36 3.40 -33.29
CA ALA A 350 19.91 2.40 -32.42
C ALA A 350 20.92 1.44 -33.10
N SER A 351 22.15 1.45 -32.62
CA SER A 351 23.06 0.32 -32.77
C SER A 351 23.10 -0.47 -31.46
N PRO A 352 23.41 -1.78 -31.45
CA PRO A 352 23.60 -2.56 -30.22
C PRO A 352 24.60 -1.88 -29.28
N ARG A 353 24.28 -1.82 -27.98
CA ARG A 353 25.12 -1.15 -26.98
C ARG A 353 24.96 -1.77 -25.61
N LEU A 354 26.01 -1.84 -24.83
CA LEU A 354 25.97 -2.22 -23.43
C LEU A 354 25.96 -0.94 -22.58
N VAL A 355 25.03 -0.87 -21.64
CA VAL A 355 24.84 0.26 -20.73
C VAL A 355 25.11 -0.20 -19.31
N MET A 356 25.87 0.59 -18.56
CA MET A 356 26.09 0.43 -17.11
C MET A 356 25.60 1.70 -16.43
N ASP A 357 24.72 1.54 -15.46
CA ASP A 357 23.95 2.60 -14.84
C ASP A 357 24.11 2.63 -13.33
N TYR A 358 24.17 3.82 -12.75
CA TYR A 358 23.76 4.07 -11.38
C TYR A 358 22.71 5.18 -11.33
N ALA A 359 21.79 5.09 -10.39
CA ALA A 359 20.81 6.12 -10.14
C ALA A 359 20.99 6.71 -8.74
N LEU A 360 21.02 8.05 -8.69
CA LEU A 360 20.95 8.83 -7.46
C LEU A 360 19.49 9.25 -7.30
N LEU A 361 18.77 8.66 -6.34
CA LEU A 361 17.33 8.84 -6.18
C LEU A 361 16.99 9.59 -4.90
N SER A 362 15.98 10.43 -4.97
CA SER A 362 15.25 10.90 -3.79
C SER A 362 14.50 9.72 -3.16
N SER A 363 14.33 9.71 -1.83
CA SER A 363 13.68 8.59 -1.14
C SER A 363 12.82 9.05 0.02
N SER A 364 11.76 8.27 0.32
CA SER A 364 11.05 8.31 1.60
C SER A 364 11.63 7.24 2.54
N THR A 365 11.64 7.48 3.84
CA THR A 365 12.10 6.48 4.81
C THR A 365 11.07 5.39 5.04
N ASN A 366 9.84 5.75 5.36
CA ASN A 366 8.70 4.84 5.51
C ASN A 366 7.49 5.43 4.82
N LEU A 367 6.58 4.58 4.37
CA LEU A 367 5.29 4.98 3.82
C LEU A 367 4.22 4.00 4.28
N THR A 368 3.10 4.54 4.77
CA THR A 368 1.87 3.78 4.97
C THR A 368 0.92 4.10 3.82
N LEU A 369 0.52 3.09 3.06
CA LEU A 369 -0.58 3.18 2.12
C LEU A 369 -1.86 2.91 2.90
N GLN A 370 -2.61 3.98 3.14
CA GLN A 370 -3.76 4.02 4.03
C GLN A 370 -4.98 3.35 3.40
N GLY A 371 -5.74 2.62 4.20
CA GLY A 371 -6.90 1.86 3.74
C GLY A 371 -8.05 2.72 3.21
N ASP A 372 -8.19 3.94 3.70
CA ASP A 372 -9.21 4.91 3.31
C ASP A 372 -8.84 5.76 2.08
N THR A 373 -7.69 5.50 1.47
CA THR A 373 -7.12 6.37 0.43
C THR A 373 -6.92 5.62 -0.88
N THR A 374 -7.31 6.27 -1.98
CA THR A 374 -6.95 5.85 -3.34
C THR A 374 -5.68 6.57 -3.76
N TYR A 375 -4.63 5.82 -4.07
CA TYR A 375 -3.35 6.34 -4.52
C TYR A 375 -3.22 6.26 -6.02
N LEU A 376 -2.74 7.33 -6.67
CA LEU A 376 -2.32 7.33 -8.06
C LEU A 376 -0.79 7.47 -8.12
N LEU A 377 -0.12 6.43 -8.57
CA LEU A 377 1.31 6.48 -8.84
C LEU A 377 1.56 7.00 -10.25
N THR A 378 2.25 8.14 -10.34
CA THR A 378 2.57 8.81 -11.61
C THR A 378 4.05 8.67 -11.99
N SER A 379 4.89 8.31 -11.03
CA SER A 379 6.33 8.06 -11.21
C SER A 379 6.82 7.03 -10.19
N LEU A 380 8.11 6.75 -10.18
CA LEU A 380 8.74 5.88 -9.18
C LEU A 380 8.54 6.44 -7.77
N VAL A 381 8.01 5.59 -6.88
CA VAL A 381 7.93 5.82 -5.43
C VAL A 381 8.94 4.90 -4.77
N ASN A 382 10.05 5.44 -4.30
CA ASN A 382 11.14 4.69 -3.70
C ASN A 382 11.12 4.82 -2.17
N ILE A 383 10.92 3.69 -1.48
CA ILE A 383 10.86 3.61 -0.02
C ILE A 383 12.08 2.84 0.46
N THR A 384 12.92 3.51 1.24
CA THR A 384 14.16 2.91 1.76
C THR A 384 14.01 2.31 3.15
N GLY A 385 12.88 2.58 3.82
CA GLY A 385 12.47 1.95 5.06
C GLY A 385 11.40 0.88 4.81
N THR A 386 10.28 0.98 5.52
CA THR A 386 9.16 0.04 5.44
C THR A 386 7.98 0.65 4.69
N ALA A 387 7.43 -0.12 3.76
CA ALA A 387 6.10 0.11 3.18
C ALA A 387 5.07 -0.69 3.97
N PHE A 388 4.14 0.01 4.63
CA PHE A 388 2.99 -0.60 5.29
C PHE A 388 1.79 -0.53 4.33
N LEU A 389 1.18 -1.68 4.05
CA LEU A 389 0.00 -1.80 3.20
C LEU A 389 -1.21 -2.08 4.08
N GLU A 390 -2.05 -1.08 4.29
CA GLU A 390 -3.29 -1.27 5.04
C GLU A 390 -4.39 -1.91 4.19
N GLY A 391 -5.29 -2.61 4.84
CA GLY A 391 -6.46 -3.19 4.19
C GLY A 391 -7.43 -2.11 3.69
N GLY A 392 -8.01 -2.33 2.52
CA GLY A 392 -8.89 -1.37 1.85
C GLY A 392 -8.17 -0.44 0.86
N THR A 393 -6.84 -0.34 0.93
CA THR A 393 -6.07 0.57 0.06
C THR A 393 -6.23 0.26 -1.42
N GLY A 394 -6.44 1.30 -2.23
CA GLY A 394 -6.47 1.23 -3.69
C GLY A 394 -5.26 1.92 -4.32
N VAL A 395 -4.37 1.16 -4.97
CA VAL A 395 -3.17 1.71 -5.62
C VAL A 395 -3.34 1.62 -7.13
N LYS A 396 -3.38 2.77 -7.79
CA LYS A 396 -3.59 2.89 -9.24
C LYS A 396 -2.34 3.41 -9.93
N TYR A 397 -2.03 2.83 -11.08
CA TYR A 397 -0.85 3.18 -11.88
C TYR A 397 -1.24 3.88 -13.17
N THR A 398 -0.52 4.93 -13.55
CA THR A 398 -0.73 5.66 -14.81
C THR A 398 -0.54 4.79 -16.05
N ASN A 399 -1.10 5.24 -17.18
CA ASN A 399 -1.09 4.46 -18.42
C ASN A 399 0.27 4.43 -19.13
N GLY A 400 1.23 5.20 -18.69
CA GLY A 400 2.58 5.26 -19.25
C GLY A 400 3.57 5.81 -18.24
N GLY A 401 4.86 5.70 -18.54
CA GLY A 401 5.90 6.24 -17.68
C GLY A 401 6.58 5.19 -16.80
N THR A 402 7.20 5.64 -15.73
CA THR A 402 8.01 4.85 -14.79
C THR A 402 7.33 4.68 -13.42
N ALA A 403 5.99 4.68 -13.42
CA ALA A 403 5.24 4.52 -12.16
C ALA A 403 5.49 3.13 -11.56
N GLN A 404 6.08 3.10 -10.38
CA GLN A 404 6.45 1.86 -9.67
C GLN A 404 6.55 2.14 -8.18
N LEU A 405 6.16 1.19 -7.36
CA LEU A 405 6.39 1.23 -5.92
C LEU A 405 7.58 0.32 -5.59
N THR A 406 8.69 0.90 -5.16
CA THR A 406 9.88 0.14 -4.75
C THR A 406 10.05 0.18 -3.24
N ALA A 407 10.09 -0.99 -2.60
CA ALA A 407 10.33 -1.14 -1.16
C ALA A 407 10.95 -2.50 -0.85
N THR A 408 12.05 -2.51 -0.11
CA THR A 408 12.73 -3.76 0.29
C THR A 408 12.13 -4.39 1.54
N ASN A 409 11.40 -3.63 2.34
CA ASN A 409 10.66 -4.12 3.50
C ASN A 409 9.19 -3.76 3.36
N ILE A 410 8.33 -4.77 3.25
CA ILE A 410 6.89 -4.62 3.04
C ILE A 410 6.16 -5.34 4.15
N VAL A 411 5.22 -4.66 4.78
CA VAL A 411 4.38 -5.20 5.85
C VAL A 411 2.93 -5.09 5.41
N CYS A 412 2.27 -6.21 5.21
CA CYS A 412 0.85 -6.28 4.90
C CYS A 412 0.03 -6.22 6.21
N LEU A 413 -0.77 -5.16 6.35
CA LEU A 413 -1.80 -4.99 7.39
C LEU A 413 -3.19 -5.28 6.81
N THR A 414 -3.24 -6.03 5.74
CA THR A 414 -4.41 -6.45 4.98
C THR A 414 -5.09 -7.65 5.63
N GLY A 415 -6.35 -7.87 5.32
CA GLY A 415 -7.15 -8.98 5.84
C GLY A 415 -8.05 -9.63 4.79
N PRO A 416 -8.72 -10.74 5.13
CA PRO A 416 -9.55 -11.50 4.19
C PRO A 416 -10.65 -10.67 3.51
N TYR A 417 -11.34 -9.81 4.25
CA TYR A 417 -12.37 -8.89 3.71
C TYR A 417 -11.84 -7.48 3.47
N SER A 418 -10.57 -7.25 3.68
CA SER A 418 -9.91 -5.96 3.61
C SER A 418 -8.58 -6.08 2.87
N PRO A 419 -8.60 -6.43 1.56
CA PRO A 419 -7.39 -6.60 0.76
C PRO A 419 -6.77 -5.26 0.38
N GLY A 420 -5.48 -5.29 0.00
CA GLY A 420 -4.86 -4.20 -0.76
C GLY A 420 -5.00 -4.46 -2.27
N VAL A 421 -5.43 -3.47 -3.04
CA VAL A 421 -5.68 -3.64 -4.47
C VAL A 421 -4.77 -2.75 -5.31
N PHE A 422 -4.02 -3.38 -6.22
CA PHE A 422 -3.08 -2.73 -7.14
C PHE A 422 -3.60 -2.88 -8.57
N THR A 423 -3.92 -1.76 -9.24
CA THR A 423 -4.57 -1.80 -10.55
C THR A 423 -4.19 -0.60 -11.42
N ARG A 424 -4.80 -0.48 -12.59
CA ARG A 424 -4.61 0.64 -13.52
C ARG A 424 -5.48 1.83 -13.16
N MET A 425 -5.02 3.05 -13.49
CA MET A 425 -5.83 4.27 -13.31
C MET A 425 -7.19 4.21 -14.03
N ASN A 426 -7.30 3.39 -15.07
CA ASN A 426 -8.52 3.21 -15.84
C ASN A 426 -9.51 2.22 -15.20
N ASP A 427 -9.16 1.57 -14.10
CA ASP A 427 -10.06 0.70 -13.36
C ASP A 427 -10.94 1.55 -12.43
N ASN A 428 -12.19 1.76 -12.80
CA ASN A 428 -13.16 2.53 -12.04
C ASN A 428 -13.94 1.68 -11.03
N THR A 429 -13.65 0.39 -10.90
CA THR A 429 -14.32 -0.52 -9.97
C THR A 429 -13.63 -0.59 -8.60
N VAL A 430 -12.49 0.06 -8.44
CA VAL A 430 -11.69 0.11 -7.21
C VAL A 430 -11.42 1.56 -6.85
N GLY A 431 -11.81 1.99 -5.67
CA GLY A 431 -11.55 3.33 -5.14
C GLY A 431 -12.04 4.47 -6.04
N SER A 432 -11.53 5.67 -5.81
CA SER A 432 -11.90 6.88 -6.54
C SER A 432 -11.59 6.80 -8.04
N VAL A 433 -12.46 7.39 -8.85
CA VAL A 433 -12.23 7.54 -10.30
C VAL A 433 -11.17 8.61 -10.54
N ILE A 434 -10.08 8.24 -11.18
CA ILE A 434 -8.96 9.15 -11.44
C ILE A 434 -9.26 10.06 -12.64
N THR A 435 -8.82 11.31 -12.58
CA THR A 435 -8.93 12.27 -13.70
C THR A 435 -8.30 11.68 -14.98
N GLY A 436 -9.08 11.66 -16.06
CA GLY A 436 -8.64 11.10 -17.35
C GLY A 436 -8.75 9.58 -17.45
N SER A 437 -9.37 8.90 -16.48
CA SER A 437 -9.71 7.49 -16.59
C SER A 437 -10.69 7.25 -17.73
N THR A 438 -10.46 6.18 -18.51
CA THR A 438 -11.37 5.75 -19.58
C THR A 438 -12.41 4.73 -19.12
N GLY A 439 -12.30 4.19 -17.89
CA GLY A 439 -13.13 3.10 -17.39
C GLY A 439 -12.87 1.74 -18.06
N ALA A 440 -11.83 1.63 -18.88
CA ALA A 440 -11.45 0.42 -19.59
C ALA A 440 -9.98 0.08 -19.34
N PRO A 441 -9.67 -0.63 -18.24
CA PRO A 441 -8.31 -1.02 -17.91
C PRO A 441 -7.78 -2.04 -18.92
N ALA A 442 -6.51 -1.93 -19.26
CA ALA A 442 -5.78 -2.86 -20.12
C ALA A 442 -4.42 -3.17 -19.50
N GLN A 443 -3.84 -4.30 -19.89
CA GLN A 443 -2.52 -4.72 -19.42
C GLN A 443 -1.48 -3.60 -19.60
N SER A 444 -0.66 -3.44 -18.58
CA SER A 444 0.40 -2.43 -18.49
C SER A 444 1.71 -2.92 -19.12
N ALA A 445 2.60 -1.97 -19.44
CA ALA A 445 4.02 -2.23 -19.62
C ALA A 445 4.85 -1.88 -18.35
N ILE A 446 4.20 -1.77 -17.19
CA ILE A 446 4.79 -1.27 -15.94
C ILE A 446 4.74 -2.38 -14.88
N SER A 447 5.86 -2.60 -14.19
CA SER A 447 5.93 -3.42 -12.99
C SER A 447 5.41 -2.63 -11.79
N TYR A 448 4.56 -3.25 -10.93
CA TYR A 448 3.86 -2.52 -9.87
C TYR A 448 4.64 -2.46 -8.57
N LEU A 449 4.82 -3.61 -7.92
CA LEU A 449 5.49 -3.71 -6.63
C LEU A 449 6.89 -4.29 -6.82
N ASP A 450 7.91 -3.46 -6.62
CA ASP A 450 9.31 -3.85 -6.74
C ASP A 450 9.92 -3.99 -5.35
N PHE A 451 10.31 -5.20 -4.97
CA PHE A 451 11.01 -5.45 -3.71
C PHE A 451 12.52 -5.15 -3.78
N GLY A 452 12.99 -4.58 -4.88
CA GLY A 452 14.39 -4.23 -5.09
C GLY A 452 15.31 -5.44 -5.14
N SER A 453 16.26 -5.50 -4.21
CA SER A 453 17.12 -6.66 -4.02
C SER A 453 16.84 -7.30 -2.66
N LEU A 454 16.29 -8.51 -2.68
CA LEU A 454 16.02 -9.27 -1.48
C LEU A 454 17.34 -9.86 -0.93
N GLY A 455 17.91 -9.22 0.07
CA GLY A 455 19.15 -9.63 0.74
C GLY A 455 18.92 -10.75 1.76
N THR A 456 18.92 -10.42 3.05
CA THR A 456 18.69 -11.38 4.15
C THR A 456 17.24 -11.42 4.63
N ASN A 457 16.36 -10.58 4.10
CA ASN A 457 14.96 -10.48 4.53
C ASN A 457 14.09 -11.50 3.78
N SER A 458 13.07 -12.03 4.44
CA SER A 458 11.97 -12.73 3.79
C SER A 458 10.88 -11.74 3.41
N LEU A 459 10.16 -12.03 2.32
CA LEU A 459 9.02 -11.25 1.86
C LEU A 459 7.74 -12.07 2.09
N LEU A 460 6.83 -11.53 2.90
CA LEU A 460 5.50 -12.10 3.11
C LEU A 460 4.45 -11.14 2.57
N LEU A 461 3.74 -11.58 1.53
CA LEU A 461 2.62 -10.83 0.94
C LEU A 461 1.33 -11.59 1.17
N ARG A 462 0.31 -10.92 1.71
CA ARG A 462 -0.98 -11.56 2.05
C ARG A 462 -2.16 -10.66 1.72
N ASN A 463 -3.28 -11.28 1.24
CA ASN A 463 -4.52 -10.59 0.91
C ASN A 463 -4.30 -9.39 -0.03
N LEU A 464 -3.60 -9.60 -1.14
CA LEU A 464 -3.36 -8.58 -2.15
C LEU A 464 -3.99 -9.00 -3.49
N ARG A 465 -4.53 -8.02 -4.21
CA ARG A 465 -4.97 -8.20 -5.58
C ARG A 465 -4.16 -7.33 -6.52
N PHE A 466 -3.63 -7.95 -7.58
CA PHE A 466 -2.91 -7.26 -8.64
C PHE A 466 -3.65 -7.44 -9.95
N SER A 467 -3.93 -6.34 -10.66
CA SER A 467 -4.65 -6.40 -11.91
C SER A 467 -3.95 -5.57 -13.00
N TYR A 468 -3.80 -6.15 -14.19
CA TYR A 468 -3.29 -5.48 -15.40
C TYR A 468 -1.83 -5.02 -15.32
N ALA A 469 -1.00 -5.57 -14.45
CA ALA A 469 0.43 -5.26 -14.39
C ALA A 469 1.20 -5.87 -15.57
N ASN A 470 2.40 -5.32 -15.89
CA ASN A 470 3.43 -6.13 -16.54
C ASN A 470 3.90 -7.17 -15.54
N ASP A 471 4.71 -6.79 -14.58
CA ASP A 471 5.04 -7.66 -13.46
C ASP A 471 4.26 -7.16 -12.23
N ALA A 472 3.42 -8.01 -11.66
CA ALA A 472 2.67 -7.62 -10.47
C ALA A 472 3.63 -7.45 -9.29
N ILE A 473 4.54 -8.40 -9.13
CA ILE A 473 5.63 -8.40 -8.15
C ILE A 473 6.94 -8.59 -8.91
N PHE A 474 7.89 -7.70 -8.67
CA PHE A 474 9.16 -7.66 -9.37
C PHE A 474 10.33 -7.49 -8.38
N GLY A 475 11.53 -7.94 -8.76
CA GLY A 475 12.75 -7.65 -8.02
C GLY A 475 13.87 -8.65 -8.31
N SER A 476 15.01 -8.42 -7.66
CA SER A 476 16.16 -9.33 -7.76
C SER A 476 16.36 -10.11 -6.45
N ILE A 477 16.82 -11.35 -6.58
CA ILE A 477 17.10 -12.22 -5.44
C ILE A 477 18.61 -12.39 -5.32
N THR A 478 19.20 -11.70 -4.34
CA THR A 478 20.61 -11.83 -3.98
C THR A 478 20.67 -12.24 -2.51
N SER A 479 20.63 -13.55 -2.26
CA SER A 479 20.45 -14.07 -0.91
C SER A 479 21.59 -14.96 -0.45
N LEU A 480 22.07 -14.69 0.78
CA LEU A 480 23.12 -15.46 1.49
C LEU A 480 22.56 -16.28 2.66
N GLY A 481 21.27 -16.26 2.92
CA GLY A 481 20.62 -16.82 4.11
C GLY A 481 19.42 -17.71 3.82
N ALA A 482 18.77 -18.17 4.89
CA ALA A 482 17.54 -18.97 4.84
C ALA A 482 16.32 -18.05 4.80
N ASN A 483 16.16 -17.26 3.73
CA ASN A 483 15.01 -16.40 3.49
C ASN A 483 14.14 -16.93 2.34
N SER A 484 12.93 -16.43 2.23
CA SER A 484 11.91 -16.89 1.29
C SER A 484 11.01 -15.75 0.79
N ILE A 485 10.26 -16.02 -0.27
CA ILE A 485 9.09 -15.25 -0.66
C ILE A 485 7.86 -16.13 -0.40
N GLU A 486 6.92 -15.61 0.37
CA GLU A 486 5.63 -16.28 0.62
C GLU A 486 4.49 -15.37 0.18
N ILE A 487 3.60 -15.91 -0.64
CA ILE A 487 2.41 -15.22 -1.18
C ILE A 487 1.19 -16.01 -0.74
N TRP A 488 0.35 -15.36 0.09
CA TRP A 488 -0.84 -15.97 0.70
C TRP A 488 -2.10 -15.23 0.27
N ASP A 489 -3.15 -15.95 -0.09
CA ASP A 489 -4.50 -15.40 -0.33
C ASP A 489 -4.52 -14.25 -1.34
N CYS A 490 -3.66 -14.32 -2.35
CA CYS A 490 -3.49 -13.27 -3.35
C CYS A 490 -4.16 -13.62 -4.68
N GLN A 491 -4.56 -12.58 -5.41
CA GLN A 491 -5.20 -12.69 -6.72
C GLN A 491 -4.38 -11.92 -7.76
N PHE A 492 -4.08 -12.55 -8.89
CA PHE A 492 -3.40 -11.95 -10.04
C PHE A 492 -4.29 -12.05 -11.27
N VAL A 493 -4.68 -10.90 -11.81
CA VAL A 493 -5.72 -10.80 -12.84
C VAL A 493 -5.17 -10.05 -14.05
N ASN A 494 -5.09 -10.73 -15.19
CA ASN A 494 -4.64 -10.14 -16.46
C ASN A 494 -3.26 -9.46 -16.39
N CYS A 495 -2.33 -9.99 -15.61
CA CYS A 495 -0.94 -9.54 -15.55
C CYS A 495 -0.10 -10.26 -16.61
N ALA A 496 1.00 -9.65 -17.12
CA ALA A 496 1.94 -10.41 -17.94
C ALA A 496 2.68 -11.44 -17.07
N ASP A 497 3.18 -10.99 -15.90
CA ASP A 497 3.82 -11.84 -14.92
C ASP A 497 3.23 -11.60 -13.53
N ALA A 498 2.91 -12.67 -12.79
CA ALA A 498 2.47 -12.53 -11.40
C ALA A 498 3.68 -12.23 -10.48
N LEU A 499 4.78 -12.96 -10.66
CA LEU A 499 6.05 -12.67 -10.02
C LEU A 499 7.19 -12.85 -11.03
N TRP A 500 8.05 -11.83 -11.14
CA TRP A 500 9.25 -11.90 -11.96
C TRP A 500 10.51 -11.60 -11.14
N ALA A 501 11.43 -12.59 -11.06
CA ALA A 501 12.74 -12.43 -10.46
C ALA A 501 13.77 -12.11 -11.54
N SER A 502 14.19 -10.84 -11.64
CA SER A 502 15.09 -10.34 -12.71
C SER A 502 16.50 -10.91 -12.64
N SER A 503 16.95 -11.33 -11.47
CA SER A 503 18.18 -12.09 -11.29
C SER A 503 18.08 -12.94 -10.03
N VAL A 504 18.67 -14.14 -10.06
CA VAL A 504 18.68 -15.04 -8.90
C VAL A 504 20.13 -15.41 -8.59
N SER A 505 20.60 -15.00 -7.44
CA SER A 505 21.89 -15.38 -6.88
C SER A 505 21.66 -15.88 -5.46
N TYR A 506 21.63 -17.21 -5.28
CA TYR A 506 21.35 -17.88 -4.02
C TYR A 506 22.45 -18.85 -3.65
N THR A 507 22.97 -18.76 -2.42
CA THR A 507 24.06 -19.59 -1.93
C THR A 507 23.59 -20.80 -1.14
N GLY A 508 22.30 -20.90 -0.80
CA GLY A 508 21.70 -22.06 -0.13
C GLY A 508 21.63 -23.31 -1.03
N SER A 509 21.40 -24.46 -0.44
CA SER A 509 21.16 -25.69 -1.16
C SER A 509 19.69 -25.82 -1.55
N GLY A 510 19.38 -26.26 -2.78
CA GLY A 510 18.01 -26.59 -3.19
C GLY A 510 17.21 -25.47 -3.86
N GLY A 511 17.83 -24.37 -4.25
CA GLY A 511 17.17 -23.22 -4.89
C GLY A 511 16.55 -22.24 -3.91
N PHE A 512 16.25 -21.00 -4.36
CA PHE A 512 15.62 -19.98 -3.52
C PHE A 512 14.12 -20.29 -3.32
N PRO A 513 13.62 -20.39 -2.08
CA PRO A 513 12.25 -20.81 -1.82
C PRO A 513 11.24 -19.73 -2.15
N ILE A 514 10.24 -20.08 -2.95
CA ILE A 514 9.02 -19.30 -3.21
C ILE A 514 7.82 -20.17 -2.91
N ALA A 515 6.92 -19.71 -2.05
CA ALA A 515 5.68 -20.39 -1.73
C ALA A 515 4.46 -19.57 -2.19
N LEU A 516 3.55 -20.25 -2.88
CA LEU A 516 2.23 -19.75 -3.27
C LEU A 516 1.18 -20.55 -2.51
N TYR A 517 0.47 -19.90 -1.60
CA TYR A 517 -0.54 -20.50 -0.74
C TYR A 517 -1.89 -19.85 -0.96
N ASN A 518 -2.87 -20.63 -1.42
CA ASN A 518 -4.19 -20.14 -1.76
C ASN A 518 -4.16 -18.96 -2.74
N VAL A 519 -3.61 -19.15 -3.94
CA VAL A 519 -3.39 -18.09 -4.92
C VAL A 519 -4.21 -18.30 -6.19
N LEU A 520 -4.84 -17.23 -6.67
CA LEU A 520 -5.56 -17.20 -7.95
C LEU A 520 -4.72 -16.50 -9.01
N LEU A 521 -4.51 -17.18 -10.14
CA LEU A 521 -3.84 -16.66 -11.33
C LEU A 521 -4.80 -16.75 -12.52
N THR A 522 -5.28 -15.64 -13.04
CA THR A 522 -6.23 -15.65 -14.16
C THR A 522 -5.83 -14.67 -15.26
N GLY A 523 -5.80 -15.17 -16.50
CA GLY A 523 -5.44 -14.37 -17.67
C GLY A 523 -3.99 -13.86 -17.66
N CYS A 524 -3.11 -14.52 -16.90
CA CYS A 524 -1.70 -14.13 -16.78
C CYS A 524 -0.84 -14.76 -17.89
N GLY A 525 0.20 -14.05 -18.33
CA GLY A 525 1.22 -14.62 -19.23
C GLY A 525 2.00 -15.70 -18.49
N ASN A 526 2.66 -15.35 -17.39
CA ASN A 526 3.40 -16.28 -16.56
C ASN A 526 2.97 -16.20 -15.08
N GLY A 527 3.03 -17.31 -14.38
CA GLY A 527 2.85 -17.36 -12.92
C GLY A 527 4.11 -16.87 -12.20
N VAL A 528 5.17 -17.67 -12.20
CA VAL A 528 6.49 -17.29 -11.63
C VAL A 528 7.55 -17.37 -12.70
N GLY A 529 8.24 -16.26 -12.94
CA GLY A 529 9.29 -16.16 -13.93
C GLY A 529 10.63 -15.74 -13.36
N SER A 530 11.72 -16.09 -14.08
CA SER A 530 13.06 -15.61 -13.76
C SER A 530 13.99 -15.61 -14.97
N ASP A 531 14.95 -14.67 -14.97
CA ASP A 531 16.04 -14.56 -15.95
C ASP A 531 17.21 -15.49 -15.61
N ASN A 532 16.96 -16.72 -15.22
CA ASN A 532 18.01 -17.61 -14.77
C ASN A 532 18.98 -18.01 -15.91
N SER A 533 20.16 -17.42 -15.90
CA SER A 533 21.29 -17.84 -16.76
C SER A 533 22.43 -18.55 -16.00
N GLY A 534 22.28 -18.74 -14.68
CA GLY A 534 23.34 -19.24 -13.77
C GLY A 534 23.01 -20.53 -13.05
N SER A 535 23.88 -20.89 -12.10
CA SER A 535 23.73 -22.09 -11.24
C SER A 535 22.67 -21.95 -10.15
N SER A 536 22.16 -20.75 -9.90
CA SER A 536 21.11 -20.48 -8.93
C SER A 536 19.73 -20.61 -9.59
N TYR A 537 18.75 -21.18 -8.90
CA TYR A 537 17.41 -21.43 -9.39
C TYR A 537 16.36 -21.19 -8.30
N LEU A 538 15.09 -21.10 -8.70
CA LEU A 538 13.96 -20.97 -7.79
C LEU A 538 13.45 -22.36 -7.37
N SER A 539 13.08 -22.50 -6.11
CA SER A 539 12.35 -23.66 -5.59
C SER A 539 10.92 -23.23 -5.27
N ILE A 540 10.00 -23.53 -6.19
CA ILE A 540 8.62 -23.03 -6.14
C ILE A 540 7.72 -24.11 -5.54
N SER A 541 6.96 -23.78 -4.50
CA SER A 541 5.93 -24.61 -3.90
C SER A 541 4.58 -23.91 -4.05
N ALA A 542 3.66 -24.51 -4.81
CA ALA A 542 2.32 -23.99 -5.03
C ALA A 542 1.28 -24.93 -4.38
N ILE A 543 0.50 -24.42 -3.42
CA ILE A 543 -0.49 -25.25 -2.71
C ILE A 543 -1.85 -24.53 -2.74
N ASN A 544 -2.89 -25.25 -3.17
CA ASN A 544 -4.24 -24.71 -3.39
C ASN A 544 -4.23 -23.49 -4.33
N VAL A 545 -3.57 -23.64 -5.49
CA VAL A 545 -3.49 -22.61 -6.52
C VAL A 545 -4.49 -22.93 -7.64
N THR A 546 -5.26 -21.94 -8.07
CA THR A 546 -5.98 -21.98 -9.34
C THR A 546 -5.24 -21.13 -10.37
N ALA A 547 -4.81 -21.74 -11.48
CA ALA A 547 -4.28 -21.02 -12.63
C ALA A 547 -5.17 -21.30 -13.84
N ASP A 548 -5.79 -20.25 -14.40
CA ASP A 548 -6.65 -20.31 -15.56
C ASP A 548 -6.24 -19.30 -16.62
N HIS A 549 -6.23 -19.75 -17.90
CA HIS A 549 -5.79 -18.92 -19.03
C HIS A 549 -4.40 -18.31 -18.84
N ALA A 550 -3.45 -19.09 -18.29
CA ALA A 550 -2.06 -18.70 -18.21
C ALA A 550 -1.24 -19.33 -19.34
N ALA A 551 -0.32 -18.56 -19.94
CA ALA A 551 0.54 -19.12 -20.99
C ALA A 551 1.54 -20.11 -20.38
N THR A 552 2.18 -19.73 -19.26
CA THR A 552 3.17 -20.58 -18.59
C THR A 552 3.03 -20.45 -17.08
N PHE A 553 3.00 -21.56 -16.35
CA PHE A 553 2.95 -21.48 -14.87
C PHE A 553 4.27 -21.09 -14.26
N GLN A 554 5.38 -21.64 -14.76
CA GLN A 554 6.73 -21.23 -14.36
C GLN A 554 7.66 -21.12 -15.55
N THR A 555 8.53 -20.10 -15.57
CA THR A 555 9.59 -19.94 -16.57
C THR A 555 10.96 -20.12 -15.92
N GLY A 556 11.88 -20.71 -16.65
CA GLY A 556 13.23 -21.01 -16.16
C GLY A 556 13.51 -22.51 -16.20
N THR A 557 14.48 -22.91 -17.01
CA THR A 557 14.81 -24.34 -17.26
C THR A 557 15.42 -25.04 -16.05
N SER A 558 15.93 -24.30 -15.09
CA SER A 558 16.60 -24.81 -13.89
C SER A 558 15.71 -24.79 -12.65
N ASN A 559 14.53 -24.14 -12.70
CA ASN A 559 13.64 -24.02 -11.55
C ASN A 559 13.07 -25.38 -11.15
N ALA A 560 13.02 -25.64 -9.84
CA ALA A 560 12.26 -26.75 -9.27
C ALA A 560 10.88 -26.24 -8.90
N CYS A 561 9.82 -26.85 -9.40
CA CYS A 561 8.44 -26.44 -9.11
C CYS A 561 7.60 -27.65 -8.72
N SER A 562 6.87 -27.55 -7.60
CA SER A 562 5.88 -28.52 -7.15
C SER A 562 4.54 -27.84 -6.93
N ALA A 563 3.46 -28.52 -7.29
CA ALA A 563 2.11 -28.09 -7.01
C ALA A 563 1.34 -29.18 -6.28
N THR A 564 0.53 -28.77 -5.28
CA THR A 564 -0.32 -29.65 -4.49
C THR A 564 -1.72 -29.06 -4.41
N ASN A 565 -2.76 -29.87 -4.43
CA ASN A 565 -4.16 -29.46 -4.34
C ASN A 565 -4.56 -28.35 -5.33
N SER A 566 -3.97 -28.31 -6.52
CA SER A 566 -4.08 -27.16 -7.43
C SER A 566 -4.86 -27.50 -8.70
N LEU A 567 -5.51 -26.47 -9.27
CA LEU A 567 -6.27 -26.55 -10.53
C LEU A 567 -5.55 -25.74 -11.62
N PHE A 568 -5.23 -26.41 -12.72
CA PHE A 568 -4.62 -25.79 -13.90
C PHE A 568 -5.56 -25.97 -15.09
N THR A 569 -6.22 -24.90 -15.50
CA THR A 569 -7.19 -24.89 -16.61
C THR A 569 -6.73 -23.91 -17.68
N SER A 570 -6.79 -24.31 -18.94
CA SER A 570 -6.32 -23.49 -20.05
C SER A 570 -4.87 -22.99 -19.90
N VAL A 571 -4.02 -23.69 -19.14
CA VAL A 571 -2.59 -23.39 -19.00
C VAL A 571 -1.84 -24.07 -20.13
N THR A 572 -1.11 -23.29 -20.94
CA THR A 572 -0.45 -23.83 -22.14
C THR A 572 0.81 -24.61 -21.80
N ASN A 573 1.57 -24.18 -20.79
CA ASN A 573 2.84 -24.79 -20.43
C ASN A 573 2.97 -25.03 -18.93
N LEU A 574 3.04 -26.32 -18.55
CA LEU A 574 3.32 -26.81 -17.20
C LEU A 574 4.65 -27.60 -17.13
N SER A 575 5.55 -27.36 -18.08
CA SER A 575 6.84 -28.05 -18.10
C SER A 575 7.65 -27.78 -16.82
N GLY A 576 8.22 -28.82 -16.24
CA GLY A 576 9.02 -28.74 -15.01
C GLY A 576 8.20 -28.62 -13.73
N VAL A 577 6.87 -28.74 -13.77
CA VAL A 577 6.00 -28.75 -12.58
C VAL A 577 5.70 -30.18 -12.15
N SER A 578 6.05 -30.51 -10.91
CA SER A 578 5.66 -31.79 -10.28
C SER A 578 4.29 -31.64 -9.63
N LEU A 579 3.32 -32.45 -10.02
CA LEU A 579 1.93 -32.36 -9.60
C LEU A 579 1.58 -33.46 -8.58
N ALA A 580 0.93 -33.07 -7.46
CA ALA A 580 0.42 -33.97 -6.44
C ALA A 580 -1.01 -33.53 -6.06
N SER A 581 -1.99 -34.44 -6.16
CA SER A 581 -3.42 -34.10 -5.93
C SER A 581 -3.86 -32.87 -6.73
N CYS A 582 -3.46 -32.78 -7.99
CA CYS A 582 -3.78 -31.66 -8.87
C CYS A 582 -4.63 -32.13 -10.06
N TYR A 583 -5.34 -31.17 -10.65
CA TYR A 583 -6.08 -31.44 -11.90
C TYR A 583 -5.63 -30.46 -13.00
N THR A 584 -5.50 -31.00 -14.22
CA THR A 584 -5.12 -30.21 -15.39
C THR A 584 -6.13 -30.41 -16.52
N ASN A 585 -6.57 -29.34 -17.17
CA ASN A 585 -7.46 -29.38 -18.32
C ASN A 585 -7.12 -28.29 -19.33
N SER A 586 -7.28 -28.59 -20.60
CA SER A 586 -7.10 -27.64 -21.71
C SER A 586 -8.17 -26.54 -21.81
N GLY A 587 -9.25 -26.63 -21.00
CA GLY A 587 -10.31 -25.64 -20.91
C GLY A 587 -10.91 -25.56 -19.52
N SER A 588 -11.59 -24.45 -19.21
CA SER A 588 -12.23 -24.19 -17.91
C SER A 588 -13.74 -24.45 -17.90
N ALA A 589 -14.34 -24.80 -19.06
CA ALA A 589 -15.78 -24.97 -19.20
C ALA A 589 -16.34 -26.06 -18.27
N GLY A 590 -17.32 -25.70 -17.44
CA GLY A 590 -17.99 -26.62 -16.51
C GLY A 590 -17.19 -26.91 -15.22
N ILE A 591 -16.01 -26.36 -15.05
CA ILE A 591 -15.20 -26.50 -13.83
C ILE A 591 -15.61 -25.45 -12.81
N TYR A 592 -15.78 -24.22 -13.27
CA TYR A 592 -16.14 -23.08 -12.46
C TYR A 592 -17.55 -22.57 -12.76
N GLN A 593 -18.12 -21.84 -11.82
CA GLN A 593 -19.32 -21.03 -11.99
C GLN A 593 -19.03 -19.58 -11.62
N ILE A 594 -19.55 -18.66 -12.44
CA ILE A 594 -19.38 -17.22 -12.24
C ILE A 594 -20.57 -16.71 -11.44
N VAL A 595 -20.32 -16.06 -10.31
CA VAL A 595 -21.33 -15.37 -9.51
C VAL A 595 -20.85 -13.96 -9.20
N GLY A 596 -21.54 -12.96 -9.73
CA GLY A 596 -21.11 -11.57 -9.65
C GLY A 596 -19.80 -11.35 -10.40
N ALA A 597 -18.80 -10.88 -9.69
CA ALA A 597 -17.43 -10.67 -10.17
C ALA A 597 -16.48 -11.81 -9.81
N GLY A 598 -16.94 -12.83 -9.05
CA GLY A 598 -16.16 -14.02 -8.71
C GLY A 598 -16.28 -15.08 -9.80
N GLY A 599 -15.19 -15.39 -10.47
CA GLY A 599 -15.15 -16.27 -11.64
C GLY A 599 -14.74 -17.70 -11.33
N TYR A 600 -14.27 -18.01 -10.13
CA TYR A 600 -13.57 -19.27 -9.84
C TYR A 600 -14.17 -20.08 -8.70
N TYR A 601 -15.45 -19.86 -8.36
CA TYR A 601 -16.19 -20.79 -7.53
C TYR A 601 -16.34 -22.14 -8.26
N LEU A 602 -16.17 -23.24 -7.58
CA LEU A 602 -16.36 -24.56 -8.19
C LEU A 602 -17.82 -24.77 -8.60
N ALA A 603 -18.04 -25.37 -9.78
CA ALA A 603 -19.37 -25.65 -10.29
C ALA A 603 -20.14 -26.56 -9.33
N ALA A 604 -21.48 -26.51 -9.36
CA ALA A 604 -22.34 -27.38 -8.56
C ALA A 604 -22.04 -28.84 -8.87
N GLY A 605 -21.80 -29.67 -7.82
CA GLY A 605 -21.44 -31.08 -7.99
C GLY A 605 -20.06 -31.33 -8.60
N SER A 606 -19.14 -30.34 -8.49
CA SER A 606 -17.78 -30.47 -8.99
C SER A 606 -17.03 -31.66 -8.37
N PRO A 607 -16.38 -32.50 -9.17
CA PRO A 607 -15.55 -33.59 -8.67
C PRO A 607 -14.25 -33.14 -8.05
N TYR A 608 -14.00 -31.82 -8.00
CA TYR A 608 -12.78 -31.20 -7.43
C TYR A 608 -13.01 -30.74 -5.99
N ARG A 609 -14.26 -30.84 -5.49
CA ARG A 609 -14.54 -30.79 -4.07
C ARG A 609 -14.14 -32.09 -3.41
N ASP A 610 -13.71 -32.06 -2.19
CA ASP A 610 -13.28 -33.23 -1.39
C ASP A 610 -12.18 -34.07 -2.07
N ALA A 611 -11.36 -33.45 -2.93
CA ALA A 611 -10.36 -34.16 -3.75
C ALA A 611 -8.91 -33.87 -3.39
N GLY A 612 -8.69 -32.99 -2.42
CA GLY A 612 -7.37 -32.57 -1.95
C GLY A 612 -6.80 -33.46 -0.85
N THR A 613 -5.59 -33.13 -0.41
CA THR A 613 -4.91 -33.78 0.72
C THR A 613 -4.67 -32.79 1.84
N ALA A 614 -4.87 -33.21 3.09
CA ALA A 614 -4.52 -32.44 4.28
C ALA A 614 -3.02 -32.46 4.63
N SER A 615 -2.20 -33.15 3.82
CA SER A 615 -0.73 -33.19 3.99
C SER A 615 -0.08 -31.92 3.44
N ILE A 616 -0.45 -30.75 4.01
CA ILE A 616 0.00 -29.41 3.69
C ILE A 616 0.42 -28.69 4.99
N PRO A 617 1.05 -27.52 4.93
CA PRO A 617 1.39 -26.76 6.15
C PRO A 617 0.16 -26.50 7.03
N ALA A 618 0.30 -26.73 8.33
CA ALA A 618 -0.81 -26.64 9.28
C ALA A 618 -1.46 -25.23 9.32
N ALA A 619 -0.66 -24.18 9.16
CA ALA A 619 -1.18 -22.81 9.08
C ALA A 619 -2.08 -22.60 7.84
N LEU A 620 -1.68 -23.15 6.69
CA LEU A 620 -2.50 -23.09 5.47
C LEU A 620 -3.76 -23.93 5.61
N LEU A 621 -3.67 -25.12 6.22
CA LEU A 621 -4.84 -25.97 6.47
C LEU A 621 -5.88 -25.22 7.31
N ALA A 622 -5.45 -24.59 8.40
CA ALA A 622 -6.33 -23.81 9.28
C ALA A 622 -6.96 -22.61 8.55
N ASP A 623 -6.22 -21.99 7.66
CA ASP A 623 -6.69 -20.86 6.84
C ASP A 623 -7.77 -21.30 5.83
N LEU A 624 -7.51 -22.37 5.08
CA LEU A 624 -8.45 -22.93 4.11
C LEU A 624 -9.76 -23.41 4.76
N GLN A 625 -9.70 -23.93 5.99
CA GLN A 625 -10.90 -24.34 6.74
C GLN A 625 -11.83 -23.16 7.11
N THR A 626 -11.39 -21.92 6.98
CA THR A 626 -12.23 -20.72 7.10
C THR A 626 -12.72 -20.19 5.75
N ALA A 627 -12.15 -20.67 4.66
CA ALA A 627 -12.41 -20.25 3.28
C ALA A 627 -13.41 -21.19 2.55
N THR A 628 -13.77 -20.88 1.31
CA THR A 628 -14.78 -21.61 0.57
C THR A 628 -14.51 -21.67 -0.93
N THR A 629 -14.95 -22.75 -1.58
CA THR A 629 -15.09 -22.85 -3.03
C THR A 629 -16.54 -22.68 -3.51
N TYR A 630 -17.48 -22.50 -2.58
CA TYR A 630 -18.91 -22.32 -2.88
C TYR A 630 -19.24 -20.84 -3.11
N PRO A 631 -20.08 -20.51 -4.11
CA PRO A 631 -20.51 -19.15 -4.36
C PRO A 631 -21.53 -18.67 -3.33
N PRO A 632 -21.69 -17.34 -3.16
CA PRO A 632 -22.79 -16.78 -2.40
C PRO A 632 -24.15 -17.07 -3.06
N VAL A 633 -25.20 -17.13 -2.24
CA VAL A 633 -26.56 -17.03 -2.73
C VAL A 633 -26.87 -15.58 -3.08
N VAL A 634 -27.18 -15.31 -4.34
CA VAL A 634 -27.58 -13.98 -4.78
C VAL A 634 -29.06 -13.79 -4.49
N ILE A 635 -29.38 -12.89 -3.59
CA ILE A 635 -30.74 -12.45 -3.33
C ILE A 635 -31.11 -11.41 -4.39
N PRO A 636 -32.11 -11.66 -5.22
CA PRO A 636 -32.54 -10.71 -6.24
C PRO A 636 -32.88 -9.35 -5.64
N ALA A 637 -32.49 -8.26 -6.33
CA ALA A 637 -32.81 -6.92 -5.90
C ALA A 637 -34.33 -6.72 -5.77
N GLY A 638 -34.77 -6.19 -4.62
CA GLY A 638 -36.19 -5.93 -4.43
C GLY A 638 -36.67 -5.89 -2.97
N TRP A 639 -37.98 -5.78 -2.83
CA TRP A 639 -38.67 -5.68 -1.55
C TRP A 639 -38.85 -7.02 -0.86
N PHE A 640 -38.50 -7.08 0.42
CA PHE A 640 -38.89 -8.21 1.27
C PHE A 640 -40.34 -8.02 1.74
N THR A 641 -41.17 -9.06 1.59
CA THR A 641 -42.57 -9.07 1.96
C THR A 641 -42.85 -9.91 3.20
N ASN A 642 -41.85 -10.65 3.70
CA ASN A 642 -41.92 -11.49 4.89
C ASN A 642 -40.61 -11.39 5.65
N ASP A 643 -40.66 -11.71 6.94
CA ASP A 643 -39.49 -11.84 7.78
C ASP A 643 -38.50 -12.85 7.20
N TYR A 644 -37.21 -12.59 7.32
CA TYR A 644 -36.16 -13.42 6.74
C TYR A 644 -34.99 -13.59 7.72
N THR A 645 -34.40 -14.78 7.70
CA THR A 645 -33.19 -15.06 8.50
C THR A 645 -32.06 -15.47 7.58
N PHE A 646 -30.97 -14.68 7.63
CA PHE A 646 -29.69 -15.03 7.03
C PHE A 646 -28.87 -15.87 8.01
N PHE A 647 -28.14 -16.86 7.49
CA PHE A 647 -27.29 -17.75 8.29
C PHE A 647 -26.08 -18.16 7.46
N PRO A 648 -24.97 -18.62 8.09
CA PRO A 648 -23.81 -19.13 7.36
C PRO A 648 -24.24 -20.31 6.49
N GLN A 649 -24.08 -20.19 5.15
CA GLN A 649 -24.56 -21.21 4.23
C GLN A 649 -23.55 -21.59 3.13
N ALA A 650 -22.63 -20.71 2.76
CA ALA A 650 -21.50 -21.09 1.93
C ALA A 650 -20.61 -22.04 2.75
N GLN A 651 -20.55 -23.29 2.34
CA GLN A 651 -19.77 -24.30 3.08
C GLN A 651 -18.30 -23.88 3.17
N ARG A 652 -17.76 -23.80 4.39
CA ARG A 652 -16.32 -23.64 4.64
C ARG A 652 -15.67 -25.01 4.46
N ASP A 653 -14.45 -25.04 3.96
CA ASP A 653 -13.73 -26.27 3.63
C ASP A 653 -13.16 -26.94 4.90
N THR A 654 -14.09 -27.44 5.75
CA THR A 654 -13.75 -28.04 7.05
C THR A 654 -13.64 -29.57 7.03
N ASP A 655 -13.98 -30.19 5.90
CA ASP A 655 -13.92 -31.64 5.68
C ASP A 655 -12.66 -32.07 4.89
N THR A 656 -12.80 -32.81 3.80
CA THR A 656 -11.67 -33.10 2.91
C THR A 656 -11.45 -31.92 1.99
N LEU A 657 -10.21 -31.41 1.92
CA LEU A 657 -9.92 -30.18 1.18
C LEU A 657 -10.35 -30.23 -0.29
N ASP A 658 -10.85 -29.11 -0.74
CA ASP A 658 -11.15 -28.86 -2.15
C ASP A 658 -9.87 -28.53 -2.93
N LEU A 659 -9.90 -28.73 -4.25
CA LEU A 659 -8.78 -28.32 -5.11
C LEU A 659 -8.88 -26.85 -5.53
N GLY A 660 -7.73 -26.20 -5.61
CA GLY A 660 -7.59 -24.86 -6.16
C GLY A 660 -7.76 -23.76 -5.13
N TYR A 661 -8.04 -22.57 -5.63
CA TYR A 661 -8.18 -21.35 -4.86
C TYR A 661 -9.50 -21.32 -4.08
N HIS A 662 -9.43 -20.89 -2.84
CA HIS A 662 -10.56 -20.70 -1.95
C HIS A 662 -10.79 -19.21 -1.71
N TYR A 663 -12.00 -18.77 -1.88
CA TYR A 663 -12.41 -17.40 -1.54
C TYR A 663 -12.63 -17.22 -0.05
N CYS A 664 -12.44 -16.01 0.43
CA CYS A 664 -13.06 -15.58 1.68
C CYS A 664 -14.59 -15.70 1.53
N PRO A 665 -15.31 -16.34 2.46
CA PRO A 665 -16.71 -16.73 2.22
C PRO A 665 -17.64 -15.52 2.14
N PHE A 666 -18.50 -15.49 1.11
CA PHE A 666 -19.76 -14.77 1.14
C PHE A 666 -20.89 -15.76 1.26
N ASP A 667 -21.76 -15.60 2.23
CA ASP A 667 -22.95 -16.41 2.34
C ASP A 667 -24.05 -15.91 1.40
N TYR A 668 -24.21 -14.59 1.32
CA TYR A 668 -25.19 -13.97 0.44
C TYR A 668 -24.63 -12.70 -0.21
N ALA A 669 -25.10 -12.42 -1.42
CA ALA A 669 -25.00 -11.12 -2.05
C ALA A 669 -26.40 -10.47 -2.04
N ILE A 670 -26.53 -9.25 -1.52
CA ILE A 670 -27.81 -8.62 -1.22
C ILE A 670 -27.96 -7.21 -1.81
N ALA A 671 -29.19 -6.91 -2.28
CA ALA A 671 -29.66 -5.58 -2.67
C ALA A 671 -31.15 -5.52 -2.31
N ILE A 672 -31.49 -5.27 -1.04
CA ILE A 672 -32.82 -5.50 -0.48
C ILE A 672 -33.45 -4.22 0.12
N ALA A 673 -34.78 -4.13 0.06
CA ALA A 673 -35.54 -3.08 0.71
C ALA A 673 -36.53 -3.69 1.73
N LEU A 674 -36.55 -3.15 2.94
CA LEU A 674 -37.32 -3.66 4.06
C LEU A 674 -38.43 -2.68 4.45
N SER A 675 -39.70 -3.13 4.43
CA SER A 675 -40.83 -2.37 4.94
C SER A 675 -41.82 -3.29 5.66
N ASN A 676 -42.10 -3.02 6.93
CA ASN A 676 -42.93 -3.86 7.79
C ASN A 676 -42.46 -5.31 7.91
N VAL A 677 -41.17 -5.56 7.84
CA VAL A 677 -40.52 -6.87 7.95
C VAL A 677 -39.30 -6.80 8.84
N THR A 678 -38.95 -7.93 9.42
CA THR A 678 -37.76 -8.11 10.22
C THR A 678 -36.77 -9.03 9.50
N VAL A 679 -35.54 -8.54 9.35
CA VAL A 679 -34.41 -9.36 8.92
C VAL A 679 -33.53 -9.66 10.12
N THR A 680 -33.18 -10.93 10.29
CA THR A 680 -32.23 -11.40 11.32
C THR A 680 -31.02 -12.04 10.65
N VAL A 681 -29.82 -11.68 11.09
CA VAL A 681 -28.56 -12.24 10.61
C VAL A 681 -27.90 -12.99 11.76
N LEU A 682 -27.76 -14.30 11.60
CA LEU A 682 -27.17 -15.19 12.61
C LEU A 682 -25.65 -15.10 12.64
N PRO A 683 -25.00 -15.48 13.77
CA PRO A 683 -23.54 -15.37 13.92
C PRO A 683 -22.75 -16.08 12.82
N GLY A 684 -21.66 -15.47 12.38
CA GLY A 684 -20.75 -15.98 11.36
C GLY A 684 -21.21 -15.79 9.92
N THR A 685 -22.30 -15.04 9.70
CA THR A 685 -22.83 -14.79 8.35
C THR A 685 -22.08 -13.62 7.69
N ALA A 686 -21.66 -13.82 6.46
CA ALA A 686 -21.03 -12.80 5.63
C ALA A 686 -22.00 -12.34 4.52
N LEU A 687 -22.37 -11.06 4.54
CA LEU A 687 -23.24 -10.42 3.56
C LEU A 687 -22.42 -9.49 2.68
N ALA A 688 -22.48 -9.71 1.36
CA ALA A 688 -21.87 -8.84 0.38
C ALA A 688 -22.93 -7.89 -0.21
N ALA A 689 -22.69 -6.57 -0.11
CA ALA A 689 -23.52 -5.60 -0.82
C ALA A 689 -23.19 -5.62 -2.32
N TYR A 690 -24.23 -5.69 -3.14
CA TYR A 690 -24.13 -5.39 -4.56
C TYR A 690 -25.18 -4.36 -4.94
N GLY A 691 -25.08 -3.75 -6.14
CA GLY A 691 -26.05 -2.79 -6.58
C GLY A 691 -26.44 -2.95 -8.03
N THR A 692 -27.62 -2.44 -8.35
CA THR A 692 -28.05 -2.09 -9.69
C THR A 692 -28.25 -0.58 -9.76
N THR A 693 -28.68 -0.03 -10.88
CA THR A 693 -28.78 1.41 -11.11
C THR A 693 -29.57 2.20 -10.05
N TYR A 694 -30.43 1.55 -9.25
CA TYR A 694 -31.32 2.18 -8.27
C TYR A 694 -31.41 1.45 -6.92
N ASP A 695 -30.98 0.18 -6.83
CA ASP A 695 -31.11 -0.62 -5.63
C ASP A 695 -29.77 -1.24 -5.28
N TYR A 696 -29.23 -0.96 -4.11
CA TYR A 696 -27.96 -1.49 -3.62
C TYR A 696 -27.95 -1.61 -2.09
N GLY A 697 -27.28 -2.64 -1.60
CA GLY A 697 -27.17 -2.90 -0.17
C GLY A 697 -28.52 -3.14 0.52
N VAL A 698 -28.76 -2.44 1.62
CA VAL A 698 -29.99 -2.55 2.43
C VAL A 698 -30.67 -1.20 2.55
N TYR A 699 -31.91 -1.09 2.12
CA TYR A 699 -32.77 0.05 2.36
C TYR A 699 -33.77 -0.26 3.47
N LEU A 700 -33.80 0.57 4.51
CA LEU A 700 -34.80 0.50 5.56
C LEU A 700 -35.88 1.55 5.34
N TYR A 701 -37.10 1.07 5.13
CA TYR A 701 -38.33 1.86 5.08
C TYR A 701 -39.18 1.62 6.33
N THR A 702 -40.39 2.20 6.37
CA THR A 702 -41.35 2.15 7.45
C THR A 702 -41.42 0.81 8.16
N ASN A 703 -41.20 0.80 9.49
CA ASN A 703 -41.18 -0.39 10.34
C ASN A 703 -40.28 -1.54 9.88
N GLY A 704 -39.30 -1.27 8.99
CA GLY A 704 -38.28 -2.25 8.67
C GLY A 704 -37.31 -2.43 9.84
N VAL A 705 -36.98 -3.65 10.18
CA VAL A 705 -36.06 -3.99 11.27
C VAL A 705 -34.94 -4.85 10.72
N PHE A 706 -33.70 -4.47 11.03
CA PHE A 706 -32.52 -5.25 10.67
C PHE A 706 -31.72 -5.57 11.93
N ASN A 707 -31.65 -6.84 12.29
CA ASN A 707 -30.92 -7.34 13.44
C ASN A 707 -29.74 -8.20 12.97
N CYS A 708 -28.54 -7.75 13.24
CA CYS A 708 -27.31 -8.44 12.87
C CYS A 708 -26.46 -8.66 14.11
N ALA A 709 -26.51 -9.86 14.66
CA ALA A 709 -25.82 -10.21 15.89
C ALA A 709 -24.87 -11.39 15.67
N GLY A 710 -23.58 -11.09 15.61
CA GLY A 710 -22.49 -12.06 15.66
C GLY A 710 -22.13 -12.42 17.12
N THR A 711 -21.01 -13.09 17.28
CA THR A 711 -20.37 -13.37 18.58
C THR A 711 -18.89 -13.02 18.52
N ALA A 712 -18.23 -12.97 19.67
CA ALA A 712 -16.82 -12.59 19.76
C ALA A 712 -15.87 -13.48 18.92
N THR A 713 -16.19 -14.77 18.79
CA THR A 713 -15.42 -15.74 18.00
C THR A 713 -16.04 -16.05 16.64
N ASN A 714 -17.24 -15.56 16.37
CA ASN A 714 -17.96 -15.79 15.13
C ASN A 714 -18.71 -14.52 14.72
N PRO A 715 -17.98 -13.42 14.40
CA PRO A 715 -18.59 -12.16 14.02
C PRO A 715 -19.32 -12.28 12.68
N ASN A 716 -20.25 -11.37 12.45
CA ASN A 716 -20.85 -11.18 11.15
C ASN A 716 -20.02 -10.22 10.30
N TYR A 717 -20.06 -10.36 8.97
CA TYR A 717 -19.34 -9.51 8.05
C TYR A 717 -20.31 -8.80 7.10
N LEU A 718 -20.19 -7.48 7.04
CA LEU A 718 -20.93 -6.64 6.11
C LEU A 718 -19.91 -5.93 5.21
N VAL A 719 -19.85 -6.33 3.95
CA VAL A 719 -18.76 -5.94 3.06
C VAL A 719 -19.25 -5.67 1.64
N GLN A 720 -18.46 -4.96 0.86
CA GLN A 720 -18.71 -4.85 -0.58
C GLN A 720 -18.19 -6.09 -1.31
N TYR A 721 -18.91 -6.55 -2.36
CA TYR A 721 -18.53 -7.75 -3.08
C TYR A 721 -17.11 -7.72 -3.67
N ASN A 722 -16.65 -6.54 -4.09
CA ASN A 722 -15.33 -6.33 -4.69
C ASN A 722 -14.16 -6.39 -3.68
N THR A 723 -14.43 -6.54 -2.38
CA THR A 723 -13.37 -6.84 -1.41
C THR A 723 -12.81 -8.25 -1.59
N VAL A 724 -13.63 -9.19 -2.07
CA VAL A 724 -13.28 -10.60 -2.24
C VAL A 724 -13.18 -11.00 -3.71
N GLN A 725 -14.13 -10.57 -4.54
CA GLN A 725 -14.24 -11.00 -5.93
C GLN A 725 -13.27 -10.25 -6.84
N GLU A 726 -12.59 -11.00 -7.71
CA GLU A 726 -11.41 -10.54 -8.44
C GLU A 726 -11.68 -9.71 -9.69
N GLN A 727 -12.86 -9.79 -10.26
CA GLN A 727 -13.14 -9.20 -11.56
C GLN A 727 -13.90 -7.88 -11.45
N SER A 728 -13.70 -7.01 -12.42
CA SER A 728 -14.54 -5.83 -12.61
C SER A 728 -15.95 -6.24 -13.03
N ASN A 729 -16.98 -5.68 -12.41
CA ASN A 729 -18.36 -5.98 -12.76
C ASN A 729 -19.24 -4.71 -12.73
N ASN A 730 -19.59 -4.20 -13.90
CA ASN A 730 -20.45 -3.03 -14.03
C ASN A 730 -21.95 -3.34 -13.81
N ASN A 731 -22.34 -4.63 -13.74
CA ASN A 731 -23.73 -5.00 -13.52
C ASN A 731 -24.11 -5.01 -12.04
N TRP A 732 -23.13 -5.16 -11.14
CA TRP A 732 -23.37 -5.22 -9.72
C TRP A 732 -23.15 -3.87 -9.02
N THR A 733 -22.34 -3.00 -9.62
CA THR A 733 -22.18 -1.64 -9.11
C THR A 733 -22.06 -0.64 -10.26
N ASN A 734 -22.88 0.41 -10.20
CA ASN A 734 -22.76 1.57 -11.08
C ASN A 734 -22.38 2.81 -10.25
N GLY A 735 -21.31 2.77 -9.50
CA GLY A 735 -20.84 3.88 -8.68
C GLY A 735 -20.68 3.54 -7.20
N ILE A 736 -20.70 4.53 -6.34
CA ILE A 736 -20.55 4.40 -4.89
C ILE A 736 -21.73 3.59 -4.34
N THR A 737 -21.45 2.37 -3.89
CA THR A 737 -22.45 1.52 -3.25
C THR A 737 -22.48 1.82 -1.76
N THR A 738 -23.63 2.28 -1.28
CA THR A 738 -23.90 2.35 0.16
C THR A 738 -24.33 0.99 0.64
N PHE A 739 -23.75 0.47 1.73
CA PHE A 739 -24.20 -0.80 2.29
C PHE A 739 -25.58 -0.64 2.95
N PHE A 740 -25.77 0.43 3.71
CA PHE A 740 -26.97 0.62 4.53
C PHE A 740 -27.56 2.01 4.36
N THR A 741 -28.84 2.10 3.94
CA THR A 741 -29.57 3.36 3.77
C THR A 741 -30.86 3.34 4.58
N PRO A 742 -30.96 4.05 5.72
CA PRO A 742 -32.25 4.27 6.39
C PRO A 742 -33.07 5.32 5.65
N ASP A 743 -34.34 5.09 5.42
CA ASP A 743 -35.26 6.08 4.86
C ASP A 743 -35.65 7.13 5.90
N LEU A 744 -36.10 8.25 5.40
CA LEU A 744 -36.41 9.48 6.14
C LEU A 744 -37.63 9.43 7.06
N LEU A 745 -38.47 8.43 7.00
CA LEU A 745 -39.81 8.45 7.58
C LEU A 745 -40.08 7.13 8.34
N ASP A 746 -40.04 7.10 9.65
CA ASP A 746 -40.81 6.19 10.51
C ASP A 746 -40.07 4.96 11.11
N ASN A 747 -40.21 4.73 12.36
CA ASN A 747 -40.10 3.52 13.23
C ASN A 747 -39.22 2.33 12.74
N SER A 748 -38.34 2.51 11.77
CA SER A 748 -37.37 1.51 11.39
C SER A 748 -36.24 1.46 12.40
N SER A 749 -35.55 0.32 12.52
CA SER A 749 -34.40 0.18 13.41
C SER A 749 -33.36 -0.78 12.86
N ALA A 750 -32.11 -0.55 13.20
CA ALA A 750 -31.01 -1.41 12.88
C ALA A 750 -30.12 -1.64 14.11
N ASN A 751 -29.92 -2.92 14.44
CA ASN A 751 -29.15 -3.34 15.60
C ASN A 751 -28.01 -4.25 15.16
N PHE A 752 -26.80 -3.87 15.50
CA PHE A 752 -25.59 -4.63 15.17
C PHE A 752 -24.80 -4.96 16.42
N ALA A 753 -24.39 -6.20 16.54
CA ALA A 753 -23.51 -6.66 17.60
C ALA A 753 -22.43 -7.58 17.00
N PHE A 754 -21.18 -7.44 17.40
CA PHE A 754 -20.06 -8.23 16.88
C PHE A 754 -20.11 -8.33 15.36
N THR A 755 -20.20 -7.21 14.69
CA THR A 755 -20.30 -7.10 13.25
C THR A 755 -19.13 -6.30 12.72
N ASP A 756 -18.38 -6.90 11.78
CA ASP A 756 -17.24 -6.30 11.12
C ASP A 756 -17.68 -5.73 9.77
N TRP A 757 -17.38 -4.46 9.57
CA TRP A 757 -17.66 -3.71 8.34
C TRP A 757 -16.37 -3.47 7.59
N SER A 758 -16.38 -3.69 6.29
CA SER A 758 -15.20 -3.45 5.47
C SER A 758 -15.54 -3.07 4.05
N ALA A 759 -14.81 -2.09 3.55
CA ALA A 759 -14.93 -1.60 2.19
C ALA A 759 -13.56 -1.24 1.62
N LEU A 760 -13.46 -1.16 0.30
CA LEU A 760 -12.32 -0.53 -0.35
C LEU A 760 -12.43 1.00 -0.22
N SER A 761 -11.33 1.73 -0.37
CA SER A 761 -11.26 3.18 -0.22
C SER A 761 -12.43 3.92 -0.89
N ASP A 762 -12.95 4.96 -0.24
CA ASP A 762 -14.06 5.84 -0.66
C ASP A 762 -15.46 5.21 -0.67
N ALA A 763 -15.65 4.02 -0.15
CA ALA A 763 -16.97 3.42 -0.08
C ALA A 763 -17.81 3.97 1.06
N GLN A 764 -19.12 4.03 0.88
CA GLN A 764 -20.06 4.45 1.89
C GLN A 764 -20.69 3.24 2.58
N GLU A 765 -20.44 3.08 3.87
CA GLU A 765 -21.03 2.00 4.67
C GLU A 765 -22.48 2.35 5.07
N ILE A 766 -22.69 3.52 5.65
CA ILE A 766 -23.98 4.00 6.10
C ILE A 766 -24.26 5.37 5.50
N ALA A 767 -25.35 5.51 4.73
CA ALA A 767 -25.86 6.78 4.26
C ALA A 767 -27.14 7.14 5.00
N GLY A 768 -27.03 7.89 6.08
CA GLY A 768 -28.20 8.33 6.84
C GLY A 768 -28.89 9.52 6.20
N GLY A 769 -30.13 9.35 5.80
CA GLY A 769 -31.03 10.43 5.36
C GLY A 769 -32.11 10.69 6.42
N GLY A 770 -31.97 11.71 7.19
CA GLY A 770 -33.04 12.57 7.78
C GLY A 770 -34.09 12.04 8.71
N ALA A 771 -34.26 10.77 9.07
CA ALA A 771 -35.25 10.29 10.01
C ALA A 771 -34.68 9.78 11.33
N ALA A 772 -35.49 9.70 12.35
CA ALA A 772 -35.13 9.09 13.63
C ALA A 772 -35.11 7.55 13.54
N CYS A 773 -34.27 6.99 12.63
CA CYS A 773 -34.02 5.55 12.61
C CYS A 773 -32.95 5.24 13.67
N PRO A 774 -33.25 4.49 14.75
CA PRO A 774 -32.24 4.09 15.71
C PRO A 774 -31.22 3.12 15.10
N PHE A 775 -29.95 3.44 15.26
CA PHE A 775 -28.81 2.59 14.96
C PHE A 775 -28.10 2.22 16.26
N ALA A 776 -28.12 0.96 16.64
CA ALA A 776 -27.35 0.46 17.75
C ALA A 776 -26.15 -0.35 17.23
N LEU A 777 -24.96 0.08 17.61
CA LEU A 777 -23.70 -0.56 17.28
C LEU A 777 -23.05 -1.00 18.61
N GLN A 778 -22.87 -2.29 18.81
CA GLN A 778 -22.25 -2.84 20.02
C GLN A 778 -21.15 -3.84 19.63
N ASN A 779 -19.96 -3.64 20.15
CA ASN A 779 -18.81 -4.52 19.86
C ASN A 779 -18.52 -4.66 18.34
N CYS A 780 -18.84 -3.65 17.54
CA CYS A 780 -18.65 -3.65 16.08
C CYS A 780 -17.26 -3.12 15.72
N GLN A 781 -16.74 -3.55 14.56
CA GLN A 781 -15.48 -3.07 14.05
C GLN A 781 -15.66 -2.55 12.61
N PHE A 782 -15.20 -1.33 12.36
CA PHE A 782 -15.26 -0.70 11.06
C PHE A 782 -13.84 -0.51 10.54
N TYR A 783 -13.59 -1.08 9.36
CA TYR A 783 -12.32 -0.97 8.66
C TYR A 783 -12.53 -0.15 7.40
N THR A 784 -12.13 1.11 7.44
CA THR A 784 -12.36 2.13 6.41
C THR A 784 -13.86 2.50 6.25
N GLY A 785 -14.19 3.22 5.19
CA GLY A 785 -15.57 3.55 4.85
C GLY A 785 -16.11 4.84 5.47
N ASN A 786 -17.20 5.33 4.89
CA ASN A 786 -17.88 6.56 5.31
C ASN A 786 -19.20 6.22 5.99
N LEU A 787 -19.40 6.76 7.18
CA LEU A 787 -20.63 6.66 7.93
C LEU A 787 -21.28 8.05 8.05
N THR A 788 -22.43 8.27 7.41
CA THR A 788 -23.14 9.53 7.48
C THR A 788 -24.44 9.36 8.23
N GLY A 789 -24.57 10.04 9.37
CA GLY A 789 -25.75 10.02 10.22
C GLY A 789 -26.44 11.38 10.26
N ASN A 790 -27.41 11.63 9.36
CA ASN A 790 -28.22 12.85 9.36
C ASN A 790 -29.56 12.62 10.08
N GLY A 791 -29.57 12.86 11.37
CA GLY A 791 -30.76 12.79 12.22
C GLY A 791 -31.11 11.41 12.81
N PRO A 792 -30.46 10.27 12.51
CA PRO A 792 -30.75 9.03 13.24
C PRO A 792 -30.31 9.14 14.72
N VAL A 793 -30.87 8.29 15.55
CA VAL A 793 -30.37 8.07 16.91
C VAL A 793 -29.25 7.03 16.81
N ILE A 794 -28.00 7.44 17.01
CA ILE A 794 -26.85 6.52 16.98
C ILE A 794 -26.42 6.21 18.42
N ILE A 795 -26.29 4.93 18.70
CA ILE A 795 -25.71 4.41 19.92
C ILE A 795 -24.56 3.51 19.53
N ALA A 796 -23.34 3.97 19.75
CA ALA A 796 -22.12 3.19 19.51
C ALA A 796 -21.44 2.89 20.86
N THR A 797 -21.41 1.62 21.23
CA THR A 797 -20.84 1.17 22.48
C THR A 797 -19.80 0.10 22.19
N ASN A 798 -18.62 0.32 22.71
CA ASN A 798 -17.48 -0.61 22.60
C ASN A 798 -17.21 -1.00 21.13
N CYS A 799 -17.08 0.01 20.26
CA CYS A 799 -16.79 -0.19 18.84
C CYS A 799 -15.38 0.29 18.48
N LEU A 800 -14.80 -0.33 17.45
CA LEU A 800 -13.58 0.10 16.81
C LEU A 800 -13.92 0.79 15.48
N PHE A 801 -13.42 2.01 15.29
CA PHE A 801 -13.48 2.75 14.03
C PHE A 801 -12.07 3.00 13.53
N GLN A 802 -11.58 2.12 12.64
CA GLN A 802 -10.24 2.23 12.07
C GLN A 802 -10.34 2.89 10.70
N ARG A 803 -9.78 4.09 10.55
CA ARG A 803 -9.84 4.90 9.33
C ARG A 803 -11.25 5.08 8.77
N ALA A 804 -12.23 5.07 9.65
CA ALA A 804 -13.61 5.33 9.29
C ALA A 804 -13.92 6.82 9.41
N ASN A 805 -14.59 7.39 8.41
CA ASN A 805 -15.01 8.78 8.41
C ASN A 805 -16.45 8.86 8.91
N PHE A 806 -16.65 9.40 10.10
CA PHE A 806 -17.93 9.44 10.76
C PHE A 806 -18.49 10.87 10.77
N THR A 807 -19.55 11.13 10.01
CA THR A 807 -20.26 12.42 9.99
C THR A 807 -21.59 12.28 10.71
N VAL A 808 -21.78 13.00 11.81
CA VAL A 808 -22.98 12.99 12.62
C VAL A 808 -23.61 14.38 12.66
N THR A 809 -24.84 14.51 12.17
CA THR A 809 -25.58 15.77 12.15
C THR A 809 -26.96 15.56 12.72
N ASP A 810 -27.36 16.34 13.72
CA ASP A 810 -28.75 16.37 14.19
C ASP A 810 -29.60 17.27 13.30
N ARG A 811 -30.90 17.02 13.32
CA ARG A 811 -31.87 17.87 12.62
C ARG A 811 -32.19 19.11 13.41
N THR A 812 -32.55 20.19 12.68
CA THR A 812 -33.07 21.45 13.24
C THR A 812 -34.44 21.27 13.93
N THR A 813 -35.15 20.18 13.67
CA THR A 813 -36.46 19.85 14.24
C THR A 813 -36.52 18.37 14.60
N GLY A 814 -36.71 18.03 15.88
CA GLY A 814 -36.83 16.69 16.40
C GLY A 814 -35.78 16.38 17.49
N ASN A 815 -36.05 15.36 18.30
CA ASN A 815 -35.10 14.91 19.31
C ASN A 815 -34.25 13.80 18.74
N SER A 816 -33.01 14.09 18.39
CA SER A 816 -32.00 13.09 18.13
C SER A 816 -31.09 12.94 19.35
N SER A 817 -30.67 11.73 19.63
CA SER A 817 -29.73 11.44 20.70
C SER A 817 -28.58 10.62 20.14
N GLN A 818 -27.35 11.10 20.34
CA GLN A 818 -26.15 10.44 19.87
C GLN A 818 -25.30 10.03 21.08
N THR A 819 -24.94 8.75 21.14
CA THR A 819 -24.24 8.20 22.31
C THR A 819 -23.03 7.39 21.84
N PHE A 820 -21.85 7.75 22.33
CA PHE A 820 -20.58 7.09 22.03
C PHE A 820 -19.87 6.74 23.33
N TYR A 821 -19.81 5.44 23.67
CA TYR A 821 -19.21 4.94 24.90
C TYR A 821 -18.15 3.89 24.63
N ASN A 822 -16.99 4.02 25.26
CA ASN A 822 -15.92 3.01 25.20
C ASN A 822 -15.48 2.64 23.77
N ASN A 823 -15.47 3.61 22.84
CA ASN A 823 -15.03 3.35 21.48
C ASN A 823 -13.54 3.68 21.30
N LEU A 824 -12.91 3.02 20.34
CA LEU A 824 -11.61 3.40 19.81
C LEU A 824 -11.82 4.00 18.40
N PHE A 825 -11.50 5.27 18.25
CA PHE A 825 -11.36 5.93 16.95
C PHE A 825 -9.87 5.99 16.61
N TRP A 826 -9.49 5.25 15.59
CA TRP A 826 -8.12 5.18 15.10
C TRP A 826 -8.03 5.83 13.74
N GLU A 827 -7.40 7.02 13.69
CA GLU A 827 -7.27 7.81 12.47
C GLU A 827 -8.66 8.11 11.83
N GLY A 828 -8.73 8.48 10.55
CA GLY A 828 -10.00 8.88 9.96
C GLY A 828 -10.55 10.21 10.49
N GLU A 829 -11.85 10.42 10.37
CA GLU A 829 -12.50 11.69 10.75
C GLU A 829 -13.76 11.44 11.61
N LEU A 830 -13.96 12.27 12.63
CA LEU A 830 -15.23 12.40 13.33
C LEU A 830 -15.74 13.86 13.24
N SER A 831 -16.73 14.09 12.39
CA SER A 831 -17.38 15.38 12.18
C SER A 831 -18.73 15.41 12.86
N VAL A 832 -18.89 16.27 13.87
CA VAL A 832 -20.11 16.37 14.68
C VAL A 832 -20.73 17.74 14.49
N THR A 833 -22.00 17.78 14.05
CA THR A 833 -22.78 19.02 13.94
C THR A 833 -24.03 18.92 14.79
N HIS A 834 -24.15 19.77 15.80
CA HIS A 834 -25.25 19.81 16.76
C HIS A 834 -26.03 21.14 16.66
N HIS A 835 -27.32 21.07 16.33
CA HIS A 835 -28.19 22.23 16.12
C HIS A 835 -29.06 22.62 17.33
N ASN A 836 -28.73 22.17 18.54
CA ASN A 836 -29.40 22.49 19.82
C ASN A 836 -30.75 21.79 20.12
N THR A 837 -31.17 20.80 19.33
CA THR A 837 -32.41 20.05 19.57
C THR A 837 -32.22 18.62 20.07
N GLY A 838 -31.01 18.11 20.05
CA GLY A 838 -30.66 16.75 20.45
C GLY A 838 -29.74 16.69 21.68
N SER A 839 -29.41 15.49 22.11
CA SER A 839 -28.41 15.23 23.14
C SER A 839 -27.23 14.45 22.54
N TYR A 840 -26.03 14.93 22.80
CA TYR A 840 -24.79 14.30 22.37
C TYR A 840 -23.96 13.90 23.59
N THR A 841 -23.61 12.65 23.67
CA THR A 841 -22.79 12.10 24.77
C THR A 841 -21.58 11.37 24.23
N PHE A 842 -20.40 11.77 24.69
CA PHE A 842 -19.12 11.12 24.41
C PHE A 842 -18.40 10.85 25.71
N ARG A 843 -18.18 9.58 26.07
CA ARG A 843 -17.43 9.26 27.27
C ARG A 843 -16.65 7.95 27.12
N ASP A 844 -15.53 7.91 27.82
CA ASP A 844 -14.65 6.76 27.89
C ASP A 844 -14.14 6.31 26.50
N ASN A 845 -14.12 7.22 25.49
CA ASN A 845 -13.60 6.94 24.16
C ASN A 845 -12.11 7.26 24.08
N LEU A 846 -11.39 6.52 23.24
CA LEU A 846 -10.00 6.80 22.86
C LEU A 846 -9.94 7.29 21.41
N PHE A 847 -9.36 8.48 21.21
CA PHE A 847 -9.13 9.09 19.89
C PHE A 847 -7.64 9.09 19.57
N ILE A 848 -7.25 8.38 18.51
CA ILE A 848 -5.86 8.27 18.07
C ILE A 848 -5.74 8.89 16.68
N GLN A 849 -5.10 10.06 16.58
CA GLN A 849 -4.90 10.79 15.33
C GLN A 849 -6.18 10.97 14.50
N THR A 850 -7.34 10.94 15.15
CA THR A 850 -8.64 11.14 14.51
C THR A 850 -8.89 12.63 14.36
N SER A 851 -9.24 13.07 13.14
CA SER A 851 -9.62 14.46 12.88
C SER A 851 -10.98 14.74 13.49
N ASN A 852 -11.01 15.46 14.61
CA ASN A 852 -12.23 15.76 15.35
C ASN A 852 -12.70 17.18 15.04
N THR A 853 -13.88 17.33 14.46
CA THR A 853 -14.54 18.61 14.23
C THR A 853 -15.87 18.70 14.95
N LEU A 854 -16.15 19.82 15.61
CA LEU A 854 -17.38 20.06 16.33
C LEU A 854 -18.01 21.40 15.94
N THR A 855 -19.22 21.36 15.41
CA THR A 855 -20.06 22.54 15.21
C THR A 855 -21.24 22.47 16.19
N GLY A 856 -21.43 23.51 17.03
CA GLY A 856 -22.42 23.50 18.10
C GLY A 856 -21.82 23.10 19.45
N SER A 857 -22.57 22.37 20.29
CA SER A 857 -22.13 21.97 21.62
C SER A 857 -22.49 20.52 21.93
N ILE A 858 -21.68 19.86 22.75
CA ILE A 858 -21.93 18.50 23.28
C ILE A 858 -22.57 18.64 24.66
N ASN A 859 -23.65 17.89 24.94
CA ASN A 859 -24.36 17.94 26.22
C ASN A 859 -23.56 17.30 27.34
N TYR A 860 -22.83 16.21 27.00
CA TYR A 860 -21.99 15.49 27.95
C TYR A 860 -20.74 14.96 27.28
N CYS A 861 -19.57 15.33 27.82
CA CYS A 861 -18.28 14.83 27.37
C CYS A 861 -17.42 14.62 28.63
N SER A 862 -16.86 13.41 28.82
CA SER A 862 -16.11 13.09 30.05
C SER A 862 -15.24 11.86 29.88
N ASN A 863 -14.08 11.87 30.49
CA ASN A 863 -13.14 10.73 30.57
C ASN A 863 -12.77 10.18 29.19
N ASN A 864 -12.74 11.04 28.17
CA ASN A 864 -12.20 10.63 26.86
C ASN A 864 -10.68 10.76 26.88
N ALA A 865 -10.00 9.95 26.07
CA ALA A 865 -8.55 10.04 25.88
C ALA A 865 -8.22 10.47 24.45
N TYR A 866 -7.22 11.34 24.32
CA TYR A 866 -6.77 11.90 23.05
C TYR A 866 -5.27 11.72 22.90
N VAL A 867 -4.85 11.11 21.80
CA VAL A 867 -3.44 11.03 21.42
C VAL A 867 -3.13 12.24 20.57
N THR A 868 -2.38 13.18 21.12
CA THR A 868 -2.09 14.52 20.64
C THR A 868 -3.35 15.41 20.50
N THR A 869 -3.18 16.72 20.63
CA THR A 869 -4.27 17.69 20.44
C THR A 869 -4.31 18.28 19.03
N ASN A 870 -3.42 17.84 18.14
CA ASN A 870 -3.28 18.41 16.80
C ASN A 870 -4.45 18.09 15.87
N PHE A 871 -5.22 17.04 16.19
CA PHE A 871 -6.35 16.56 15.39
C PHE A 871 -7.72 17.02 15.93
N GLY A 872 -7.73 17.97 16.84
CA GLY A 872 -8.95 18.49 17.48
C GLY A 872 -9.33 17.70 18.73
N VAL A 873 -10.08 18.36 19.61
CA VAL A 873 -10.58 17.79 20.89
C VAL A 873 -12.06 18.17 21.00
N LEU A 874 -12.93 17.18 21.20
CA LEU A 874 -14.34 17.38 21.41
C LEU A 874 -14.56 17.92 22.85
N SER A 875 -15.07 19.13 22.99
CA SER A 875 -15.49 19.74 24.27
C SER A 875 -14.68 19.31 25.53
N PRO A 876 -13.39 19.68 25.65
CA PRO A 876 -12.46 19.13 26.63
C PRO A 876 -12.92 19.39 28.08
N THR A 877 -12.72 18.40 28.96
CA THR A 877 -13.01 18.46 30.37
C THR A 877 -11.77 18.17 31.22
N ASN A 878 -11.85 18.44 32.56
CA ASN A 878 -10.73 18.14 33.46
C ASN A 878 -10.51 16.64 33.71
N SER A 879 -11.45 15.80 33.33
CA SER A 879 -11.37 14.34 33.45
C SER A 879 -10.86 13.65 32.19
N ASP A 880 -10.61 14.39 31.13
CA ASP A 880 -10.06 13.83 29.89
C ASP A 880 -8.56 13.53 30.02
N VAL A 881 -8.11 12.48 29.36
CA VAL A 881 -6.71 12.03 29.35
C VAL A 881 -6.02 12.48 28.06
N PHE A 882 -4.85 13.08 28.18
CA PHE A 882 -4.05 13.50 27.03
C PHE A 882 -2.74 12.72 26.96
N LEU A 883 -2.58 11.96 25.88
CA LEU A 883 -1.40 11.14 25.60
C LEU A 883 -0.49 11.82 24.58
N THR A 884 0.81 11.69 24.78
CA THR A 884 1.80 12.19 23.81
C THR A 884 2.04 11.21 22.66
N ASN A 885 1.83 9.91 22.90
CA ASN A 885 2.03 8.83 21.93
C ASN A 885 0.86 7.85 21.99
N SER A 886 0.60 7.19 20.89
CA SER A 886 -0.36 6.07 20.85
C SER A 886 0.08 4.96 21.80
N PRO A 887 -0.86 4.26 22.43
CA PRO A 887 -0.56 3.02 23.14
C PRO A 887 0.21 2.04 22.25
N ALA A 888 1.19 1.34 22.82
CA ALA A 888 1.88 0.27 22.11
C ALA A 888 1.00 -0.99 22.14
N PHE A 889 -0.03 -1.04 21.32
CA PHE A 889 -0.98 -2.14 21.30
C PHE A 889 -0.32 -3.50 21.09
N GLU A 890 -0.89 -4.51 21.72
CA GLU A 890 -0.47 -5.90 21.64
C GLU A 890 -1.52 -6.72 20.88
N THR A 891 -1.07 -7.75 20.14
CA THR A 891 -1.96 -8.71 19.49
C THR A 891 -2.33 -9.81 20.48
N GLY A 892 -3.62 -10.01 20.70
CA GLY A 892 -4.18 -11.08 21.53
C GLY A 892 -5.07 -12.03 20.74
N ALA A 893 -5.86 -12.82 21.44
CA ALA A 893 -6.67 -13.90 20.85
C ALA A 893 -7.77 -13.39 19.89
N LEU A 894 -8.38 -12.22 20.18
CA LEU A 894 -9.52 -11.69 19.43
C LEU A 894 -9.17 -10.45 18.59
N GLY A 895 -7.92 -10.01 18.57
CA GLY A 895 -7.54 -8.85 17.76
C GLY A 895 -6.21 -8.23 18.18
N GLN A 896 -5.94 -7.02 17.68
CA GLN A 896 -4.62 -6.38 17.80
C GLN A 896 -4.62 -5.08 18.61
N TYR A 897 -5.71 -4.75 19.27
CA TYR A 897 -5.84 -3.49 20.01
C TYR A 897 -5.89 -3.68 21.54
N TYR A 898 -5.15 -4.68 22.04
CA TYR A 898 -4.98 -4.85 23.50
C TYR A 898 -3.94 -3.87 24.03
N TYR A 899 -4.19 -3.32 25.21
CA TYR A 899 -3.21 -2.49 25.90
C TYR A 899 -2.10 -3.35 26.53
N PRO A 900 -0.85 -2.88 26.50
CA PRO A 900 0.16 -3.41 27.42
C PRO A 900 -0.26 -3.12 28.85
N ALA A 901 0.06 -4.02 29.77
CA ALA A 901 -0.29 -3.86 31.20
C ALA A 901 0.30 -2.60 31.86
N THR A 902 1.25 -1.95 31.21
CA THR A 902 1.87 -0.68 31.62
C THR A 902 1.05 0.56 31.25
N GLN A 903 -0.05 0.44 30.51
CA GLN A 903 -0.89 1.54 30.05
C GLN A 903 -1.86 2.00 31.16
N THR A 904 -1.36 2.28 32.36
CA THR A 904 -2.14 2.57 33.58
C THR A 904 -2.95 3.85 33.51
N ASN A 905 -2.70 4.75 32.56
CA ASN A 905 -3.47 5.97 32.37
C ASN A 905 -4.73 5.82 31.50
N LEU A 906 -5.00 4.62 31.01
CA LEU A 906 -6.24 4.24 30.33
C LEU A 906 -6.96 3.10 31.04
N ILE A 907 -6.21 2.17 31.63
CA ILE A 907 -6.74 1.01 32.33
C ILE A 907 -7.37 1.48 33.64
N HIS A 908 -8.66 1.20 33.83
CA HIS A 908 -9.49 1.58 34.99
C HIS A 908 -9.59 3.10 35.25
N GLU A 909 -9.51 3.93 34.19
CA GLU A 909 -9.56 5.38 34.30
C GLU A 909 -10.84 6.00 33.69
N GLY A 910 -11.84 5.17 33.40
CA GLY A 910 -13.13 5.60 32.84
C GLY A 910 -14.04 6.32 33.82
N SER A 911 -15.25 6.63 33.38
CA SER A 911 -16.22 7.46 34.10
C SER A 911 -17.13 6.70 35.05
N GLN A 912 -17.21 5.39 34.94
CA GLN A 912 -18.15 4.54 35.68
C GLN A 912 -17.55 3.14 35.91
N SER A 913 -18.22 2.30 36.73
CA SER A 913 -17.81 0.91 36.87
C SER A 913 -18.09 0.10 35.62
N ALA A 914 -17.30 -0.92 35.33
CA ALA A 914 -17.49 -1.81 34.19
C ALA A 914 -18.87 -2.49 34.19
N PRO A 915 -19.44 -2.95 35.32
CA PRO A 915 -20.84 -3.37 35.41
C PRO A 915 -21.84 -2.32 34.89
N ALA A 916 -21.62 -1.04 35.23
CA ALA A 916 -22.50 0.03 34.78
C ALA A 916 -22.32 0.35 33.29
N ALA A 917 -21.17 0.02 32.73
CA ALA A 917 -20.88 0.14 31.28
C ALA A 917 -21.34 -1.09 30.47
N GLY A 918 -21.74 -2.19 31.12
CA GLY A 918 -22.08 -3.45 30.45
C GLY A 918 -20.83 -4.24 29.98
N LEU A 919 -19.68 -4.04 30.63
CA LEU A 919 -18.39 -4.57 30.20
C LEU A 919 -17.72 -5.45 31.29
N TYR A 920 -18.50 -6.07 32.18
CA TYR A 920 -17.98 -6.90 33.25
C TYR A 920 -17.07 -8.04 32.79
N HIS A 921 -17.48 -8.76 31.72
CA HIS A 921 -16.78 -9.93 31.16
C HIS A 921 -15.74 -9.56 30.07
N TYR A 922 -15.42 -8.28 29.93
CA TYR A 922 -14.50 -7.78 28.92
C TYR A 922 -13.13 -7.49 29.50
N THR A 923 -12.15 -7.31 28.63
CA THR A 923 -10.76 -7.00 28.95
C THR A 923 -10.16 -6.06 27.94
N VAL A 924 -9.15 -5.31 28.34
CA VAL A 924 -8.32 -4.49 27.45
C VAL A 924 -6.88 -5.01 27.31
N THR A 925 -6.54 -6.12 28.02
CA THR A 925 -5.15 -6.62 28.09
C THR A 925 -5.03 -8.07 27.61
N THR A 926 -3.87 -8.43 27.05
CA THR A 926 -3.59 -9.78 26.51
C THR A 926 -3.55 -10.88 27.57
N ASN A 927 -3.44 -10.54 28.87
CA ASN A 927 -3.53 -11.48 29.96
C ASN A 927 -4.98 -11.87 30.32
N ASN A 928 -5.96 -11.29 29.63
CA ASN A 928 -7.39 -11.57 29.76
C ASN A 928 -7.97 -11.39 31.18
N ILE A 929 -7.40 -10.46 31.96
CA ILE A 929 -8.02 -10.06 33.23
C ILE A 929 -9.30 -9.29 32.89
N ILE A 930 -10.45 -9.77 33.39
CA ILE A 930 -11.74 -9.11 33.16
C ILE A 930 -11.79 -7.74 33.85
N GLU A 931 -12.54 -6.81 33.28
CA GLU A 931 -12.84 -5.52 33.93
C GLU A 931 -13.52 -5.73 35.27
N GLY A 932 -14.42 -6.72 35.38
CA GLY A 932 -15.07 -7.13 36.61
C GLY A 932 -15.82 -5.97 37.27
N ALA A 933 -15.63 -5.78 38.57
CA ALA A 933 -16.28 -4.71 39.32
C ALA A 933 -15.47 -3.39 39.36
N ASN A 934 -14.36 -3.29 38.61
CA ASN A 934 -13.51 -2.11 38.62
C ASN A 934 -14.18 -0.93 37.88
N ILE A 935 -13.54 0.25 37.91
CA ILE A 935 -13.82 1.32 37.00
C ILE A 935 -13.46 0.82 35.58
N VAL A 936 -14.31 1.08 34.59
CA VAL A 936 -14.09 0.65 33.21
C VAL A 936 -12.83 1.31 32.66
N SER A 937 -12.11 0.61 31.82
CA SER A 937 -11.00 1.19 31.07
C SER A 937 -11.51 2.12 29.96
N ILE A 938 -10.67 3.09 29.51
CA ILE A 938 -11.01 3.98 28.41
C ILE A 938 -10.70 3.29 27.08
N GLY A 939 -11.62 3.35 26.10
CA GLY A 939 -11.44 2.82 24.75
C GLY A 939 -12.14 1.48 24.52
N PHE A 940 -11.75 0.78 23.48
CA PHE A 940 -12.35 -0.46 23.00
C PHE A 940 -11.88 -1.67 23.84
N HIS A 941 -12.80 -2.61 24.09
CA HIS A 941 -12.57 -3.82 24.88
C HIS A 941 -12.88 -5.06 24.07
N TYR A 942 -12.09 -6.10 24.27
CA TYR A 942 -12.40 -7.45 23.78
C TYR A 942 -13.11 -8.27 24.86
N VAL A 943 -13.86 -9.29 24.46
CA VAL A 943 -14.35 -10.31 25.40
C VAL A 943 -13.16 -11.06 25.99
N ALA A 944 -13.15 -11.28 27.29
CA ALA A 944 -12.08 -12.03 27.94
C ALA A 944 -12.13 -13.52 27.53
N VAL A 945 -10.96 -14.11 27.26
CA VAL A 945 -10.83 -15.49 26.83
C VAL A 945 -10.04 -16.33 27.83
N GLY A 946 -10.33 -17.61 27.86
CA GLY A 946 -9.55 -18.60 28.64
C GLY A 946 -8.23 -18.97 27.96
N SER A 947 -7.45 -19.84 28.59
CA SER A 947 -6.18 -20.31 28.03
C SER A 947 -6.29 -21.12 26.74
N ASN A 948 -7.49 -21.51 26.37
CA ASN A 948 -7.84 -22.18 25.12
C ASN A 948 -8.13 -21.19 23.98
N GLY A 949 -8.08 -19.88 24.25
CA GLY A 949 -8.40 -18.83 23.28
C GLY A 949 -9.89 -18.64 23.00
N LEU A 950 -10.77 -19.34 23.71
CA LEU A 950 -12.21 -19.19 23.63
C LEU A 950 -12.72 -18.25 24.75
N PRO A 951 -13.84 -17.52 24.54
CA PRO A 951 -14.46 -16.73 25.59
C PRO A 951 -14.66 -17.51 26.89
N LEU A 952 -14.57 -16.81 28.02
CA LEU A 952 -14.74 -17.41 29.33
C LEU A 952 -16.14 -18.03 29.43
N ASP A 953 -16.17 -19.25 29.95
CA ASP A 953 -17.36 -20.05 30.28
C ASP A 953 -17.12 -20.61 31.66
N THR A 954 -17.61 -19.90 32.68
CA THR A 954 -17.29 -20.17 34.10
C THR A 954 -18.02 -21.40 34.63
N ASN A 955 -19.24 -21.64 34.16
CA ASN A 955 -20.05 -22.78 34.62
C ASN A 955 -19.77 -24.06 33.79
N GLY A 956 -19.10 -23.94 32.61
CA GLY A 956 -18.65 -25.03 31.75
C GLY A 956 -19.79 -25.72 30.99
N ASP A 957 -20.87 -25.01 30.67
CA ASP A 957 -22.05 -25.56 30.00
C ASP A 957 -22.00 -25.40 28.47
N GLY A 958 -21.02 -24.65 27.97
CA GLY A 958 -20.79 -24.39 26.55
C GLY A 958 -21.32 -23.04 26.05
N THR A 959 -21.99 -22.26 26.93
CA THR A 959 -22.38 -20.88 26.64
C THR A 959 -21.40 -19.94 27.32
N PRO A 960 -20.78 -19.00 26.61
CA PRO A 960 -19.87 -18.04 27.23
C PRO A 960 -20.55 -17.07 28.21
N ASP A 961 -19.87 -16.75 29.32
CA ASP A 961 -20.36 -15.85 30.38
C ASP A 961 -20.97 -14.54 29.86
N TYR A 962 -20.33 -13.90 28.84
CA TYR A 962 -20.79 -12.62 28.27
C TYR A 962 -22.10 -12.74 27.46
N LEU A 963 -22.48 -13.95 27.04
CA LEU A 963 -23.75 -14.21 26.39
C LEU A 963 -24.86 -14.55 27.39
N GLU A 964 -24.50 -15.12 28.53
CA GLU A 964 -25.42 -15.45 29.60
C GLU A 964 -25.77 -14.20 30.43
N ASP A 965 -24.78 -13.37 30.81
CA ASP A 965 -24.95 -12.03 31.34
C ASP A 965 -25.07 -11.01 30.19
N ALA A 966 -26.21 -11.02 29.49
CA ALA A 966 -26.45 -10.19 28.31
C ALA A 966 -26.39 -8.68 28.58
N ILE A 967 -26.66 -8.28 29.84
CA ILE A 967 -26.52 -6.88 30.31
C ILE A 967 -25.04 -6.52 30.56
N GLY A 968 -24.17 -7.52 30.81
CA GLY A 968 -22.76 -7.35 31.07
C GLY A 968 -22.46 -6.71 32.44
N ASN A 969 -23.33 -6.90 33.44
CA ASN A 969 -23.19 -6.27 34.75
C ASN A 969 -22.62 -7.16 35.84
N GLY A 970 -22.29 -8.42 35.51
CA GLY A 970 -21.79 -9.40 36.49
C GLY A 970 -22.83 -9.96 37.46
N LEU A 971 -24.10 -9.67 37.23
CA LEU A 971 -25.21 -10.13 38.06
C LEU A 971 -26.15 -10.98 37.20
N VAL A 972 -26.78 -11.94 37.80
CA VAL A 972 -27.88 -12.68 37.14
C VAL A 972 -29.18 -11.89 37.26
N ASN A 973 -29.66 -11.34 36.16
CA ASN A 973 -30.87 -10.54 36.13
C ASN A 973 -32.09 -11.38 35.67
N SER A 974 -33.28 -10.87 35.85
CA SER A 974 -34.49 -11.57 35.40
C SER A 974 -34.50 -11.75 33.85
N GLY A 975 -34.48 -12.98 33.41
CA GLY A 975 -34.45 -13.34 31.98
C GLY A 975 -33.07 -13.67 31.45
N GLU A 976 -32.02 -13.57 32.24
CA GLU A 976 -30.68 -14.06 31.94
C GLU A 976 -30.47 -15.47 32.45
N ILE A 977 -29.46 -16.14 31.91
CA ILE A 977 -28.96 -17.43 32.36
C ILE A 977 -27.96 -17.19 33.47
N ASP A 978 -27.86 -18.13 34.41
CA ASP A 978 -26.87 -17.98 35.50
C ASP A 978 -25.48 -18.46 35.06
N TRP A 979 -24.64 -17.55 34.63
CA TRP A 979 -23.28 -17.78 34.16
C TRP A 979 -22.38 -18.43 35.24
N GLN A 980 -22.81 -18.52 36.50
CA GLN A 980 -22.07 -19.15 37.59
C GLN A 980 -22.60 -20.56 37.96
N ALA A 981 -23.82 -20.89 37.56
CA ALA A 981 -24.47 -22.14 37.96
C ALA A 981 -24.30 -23.23 36.87
N ALA A 982 -23.51 -24.24 37.17
CA ALA A 982 -23.37 -25.39 36.27
C ALA A 982 -24.71 -26.11 36.04
N GLY A 983 -25.12 -26.22 34.78
CA GLY A 983 -26.33 -26.90 34.36
C GLY A 983 -27.53 -26.01 34.13
N ASP A 984 -27.41 -24.68 34.25
CA ASP A 984 -28.41 -23.72 33.77
C ASP A 984 -28.19 -23.39 32.28
N MET A 985 -28.46 -24.37 31.44
CA MET A 985 -28.25 -24.24 29.96
C MET A 985 -29.31 -23.38 29.26
N GLY A 986 -30.12 -22.63 29.96
CA GLY A 986 -31.24 -21.88 29.41
C GLY A 986 -32.23 -22.75 28.60
N LEU A 987 -33.17 -22.11 27.95
CA LEU A 987 -34.08 -22.81 27.04
C LEU A 987 -33.33 -23.17 25.76
N THR A 988 -33.09 -24.47 25.58
CA THR A 988 -32.54 -24.99 24.32
C THR A 988 -33.46 -24.63 23.18
N VAL A 989 -33.17 -23.59 22.44
CA VAL A 989 -33.81 -23.32 21.16
C VAL A 989 -33.26 -24.35 20.18
N ILE A 990 -34.00 -25.43 19.99
CA ILE A 990 -33.72 -26.41 18.92
C ILE A 990 -33.98 -25.67 17.61
N ILE A 991 -32.93 -25.11 17.01
CA ILE A 991 -32.97 -24.66 15.60
C ILE A 991 -32.96 -25.92 14.77
N THR A 992 -34.19 -26.45 14.47
CA THR A 992 -34.30 -27.45 13.41
C THR A 992 -33.88 -26.82 12.11
N GLN A 993 -32.79 -27.32 11.53
CA GLN A 993 -32.42 -26.94 10.17
C GLN A 993 -33.65 -26.95 9.26
N PRO A 994 -33.94 -25.89 8.54
CA PRO A 994 -35.02 -25.94 7.55
C PRO A 994 -34.69 -27.02 6.53
N VAL A 995 -35.54 -28.02 6.40
CA VAL A 995 -35.42 -29.03 5.37
C VAL A 995 -35.51 -28.30 4.03
N ASN A 996 -34.48 -28.44 3.22
CA ASN A 996 -34.37 -27.89 1.86
C ASN A 996 -35.60 -28.27 1.02
N ASN A 997 -36.67 -27.52 1.04
CA ASN A 997 -37.82 -27.61 0.14
C ASN A 997 -38.64 -26.30 0.16
N SER A 998 -38.05 -25.16 -0.13
CA SER A 998 -38.81 -24.01 -0.59
C SER A 998 -38.17 -23.45 -1.85
N THR A 999 -38.83 -23.73 -2.97
CA THR A 999 -38.63 -22.94 -4.20
C THR A 999 -38.92 -21.52 -3.88
N ILE A 1000 -37.89 -20.69 -4.03
CA ILE A 1000 -37.96 -19.22 -3.96
C ILE A 1000 -38.90 -18.77 -5.08
N PRO A 1001 -39.88 -17.88 -4.81
CA PRO A 1001 -40.79 -17.39 -5.84
C PRO A 1001 -40.10 -16.55 -6.90
#